data_e4d2184cbcd3a24830b7be297b37eec4
#
_entry.id   e4d2184cbcd3a24830b7be297b37eec4
#
_cell.length_a   1.000
_cell.length_b   1.000
_cell.length_c   1.000
_cell.angle_alpha   90.00
_cell.angle_beta   90.00
_cell.angle_gamma   90.00
#
_symmetry.space_group_name_H-M   'P 1'
#
loop_
_entity.id
_entity.type
_entity.pdbx_description
1 polymer ?
#
loop_
_entity_poly.entity_id
_entity_poly.type
_entity_poly.pdbx_seq_one_letter_code
_entity_poly.pdbx_strand_id
1 'polypeptide(L)'
;MVAFASGCDRDGCVGGDDGTCAPPTACAALHYPTCASEPRLNATTLGEAGPLLGPKARGAAGDILLENDLVRIVVDAPSHPAGLAPTGGSIIDFALAPDWGDQINQIYQAAGLLPRDAVHYEHVEQLQGESYVAVVFRGHLEADSRVTVVTRYELRACEPGVRVSTDLYNGGSDPNTLFLADGFFWGDNGAAPFVPGIGLGFRAPPLRIREVDKSWREWPFVAARTQAVPNVSYAVVPCNDSRAAGFNDPTLTASGAPLATTLPGDGIHYERFILAAQGPGMTPGPGLAPAVDEALKVRAMVHGEPPPVTVSGRVVSGGVPVVAEAGRAASLLFYEPAFGPDPDDPARRTPWSEAVPGSDGRFSVMLPRDRSYRVQPWAFGLPAAAATSFAVARDDVDLGDITVPASARLRATVVTTPGQAGPDEKTFAELVLVPVTPPSGDAPPPSLYGLFPGCDPMLGPPHGGSPACNRAVTNGGGFDLRIPPGQYYVYATRGPFATLDRAEITVAAGGTASLSMVVQSLPLLPPGALSGDFHVHGAASFDSSIPDQTRVISFLAAGVDVVVATDHDVVTTYKDTLEMLGLATTGRITVISGTEQTPNIPWFAVPGNDLPTTVGHFNFWPLDPDRSKPRNGAPWDELREPGQMMDEMDALFAGVGVRQLNHPFSETKLGREQGFLRAIKYDPRTPIASGASFAADVLLREPGGAGHHQNLDWDVQEVMTGASIPNWLRYRALWFSLLSQGLFRAGTANSDTHSLGLERIGYPRNIVFDVQSDPLDVERFDEAVRSGHMVGTNGPVLDVSIIDGAASYRPGRDPITVSESAQLSITVMAAPWIPIEEIRIIVNGTVKMTSPGAMVADHFGTQVVKIGAFKFPLRPLLTSMKDGDSKVGDSWLIVEAGHKLPPLVDVDGDGLPDVADTDLPRRVETDATFDYQAIVPGSFPVAFTNPFIIDVDGGGWQAPGLP
;
A
#
# COMPACT_ATOMS: atom_id res chain seq x y z
N MET A 1 7.07 11.38 -42.25
CA MET A 1 8.48 11.78 -42.38
C MET A 1 8.56 13.14 -43.04
N VAL A 2 7.95 14.14 -42.47
CA VAL A 2 8.06 15.54 -42.91
C VAL A 2 7.86 16.38 -41.66
N ALA A 3 8.71 17.34 -41.50
CA ALA A 3 8.56 18.50 -40.63
C ALA A 3 9.29 18.61 -39.30
N PHE A 4 10.04 17.64 -38.83
CA PHE A 4 10.98 17.95 -37.73
C PHE A 4 12.31 18.56 -38.21
N ALA A 5 12.56 18.53 -39.52
CA ALA A 5 13.71 19.24 -40.08
C ALA A 5 13.54 20.76 -40.21
N SER A 6 12.29 21.30 -40.07
CA SER A 6 12.07 22.74 -40.15
C SER A 6 12.10 23.47 -38.81
N GLY A 7 12.10 22.74 -37.68
CA GLY A 7 12.25 23.32 -36.33
C GLY A 7 13.69 23.73 -35.98
N CYS A 8 14.67 23.23 -36.70
CA CYS A 8 16.06 23.65 -36.54
C CYS A 8 16.41 25.02 -37.15
N ASP A 9 15.52 25.61 -37.96
CA ASP A 9 15.78 26.89 -38.65
C ASP A 9 15.37 28.13 -37.85
N ARG A 10 14.92 28.00 -36.63
CA ARG A 10 14.59 29.14 -35.77
C ARG A 10 15.51 29.20 -34.53
N ASP A 11 16.46 30.10 -34.62
CA ASP A 11 17.23 30.76 -33.54
C ASP A 11 17.70 29.87 -32.36
N GLY A 12 18.73 29.06 -32.58
CA GLY A 12 19.37 28.38 -31.45
C GLY A 12 20.30 27.21 -31.78
N CYS A 13 20.54 26.91 -33.04
CA CYS A 13 21.58 25.96 -33.39
C CYS A 13 22.97 26.57 -33.15
N VAL A 14 23.66 26.09 -32.10
CA VAL A 14 25.11 26.28 -32.02
C VAL A 14 25.71 25.27 -33.01
N GLY A 15 26.01 25.73 -34.22
CA GLY A 15 26.53 24.85 -35.27
C GLY A 15 27.89 24.29 -34.92
N GLY A 16 27.99 22.97 -34.84
CA GLY A 16 29.25 22.29 -35.07
C GLY A 16 29.53 22.31 -36.59
N ASP A 17 30.82 22.30 -36.98
CA ASP A 17 31.28 22.32 -38.39
C ASP A 17 30.82 21.12 -39.25
N ASP A 18 30.03 20.21 -38.75
CA ASP A 18 29.49 19.00 -39.38
C ASP A 18 28.01 19.10 -39.85
N GLY A 19 27.36 20.25 -39.63
CA GLY A 19 25.97 20.47 -40.06
C GLY A 19 24.89 19.70 -39.25
N THR A 20 25.22 19.11 -38.15
CA THR A 20 24.26 18.47 -37.25
C THR A 20 23.81 19.47 -36.19
N CYS A 21 22.55 19.93 -36.26
CA CYS A 21 21.94 20.69 -35.16
C CYS A 21 21.68 19.76 -34.01
N ALA A 22 22.46 19.88 -32.92
CA ALA A 22 22.06 19.33 -31.65
C ALA A 22 20.86 20.17 -31.15
N PRO A 23 19.72 19.54 -30.76
CA PRO A 23 18.64 20.29 -30.14
C PRO A 23 19.15 20.99 -28.88
N PRO A 24 18.60 22.19 -28.53
CA PRO A 24 19.01 22.87 -27.32
C PRO A 24 18.85 21.95 -26.12
N THR A 25 19.87 21.93 -25.24
CA THR A 25 19.83 21.10 -24.04
C THR A 25 18.85 21.69 -23.05
N ALA A 26 17.98 20.82 -22.48
CA ALA A 26 17.06 21.23 -21.43
C ALA A 26 17.81 21.91 -20.27
N CYS A 27 17.18 22.91 -19.64
CA CYS A 27 17.71 23.59 -18.48
C CYS A 27 19.14 24.17 -18.68
N ALA A 28 19.41 24.83 -19.77
CA ALA A 28 20.74 25.31 -20.20
C ALA A 28 21.45 26.20 -19.15
N ALA A 29 20.70 26.87 -18.26
CA ALA A 29 21.27 27.71 -17.21
C ALA A 29 21.79 26.92 -15.98
N LEU A 30 21.53 25.61 -15.88
CA LEU A 30 22.06 24.78 -14.81
C LEU A 30 23.57 24.66 -14.94
N HIS A 31 24.27 24.94 -13.86
CA HIS A 31 25.71 24.86 -13.78
C HIS A 31 26.14 24.29 -12.43
N TYR A 32 26.65 23.06 -12.44
CA TYR A 32 27.16 22.36 -11.28
C TYR A 32 28.68 22.34 -11.29
N PRO A 33 29.35 22.41 -10.13
CA PRO A 33 30.81 22.26 -10.06
C PRO A 33 31.22 20.83 -10.42
N THR A 34 32.41 20.67 -10.97
CA THR A 34 32.97 19.35 -11.28
C THR A 34 33.16 18.52 -10.01
N CYS A 35 32.60 17.32 -9.96
CA CYS A 35 32.63 16.43 -8.80
C CYS A 35 33.83 15.46 -8.78
N ALA A 36 34.44 15.18 -9.92
CA ALA A 36 35.58 14.28 -10.04
C ALA A 36 36.54 14.76 -11.15
N SER A 37 37.80 14.29 -11.10
CA SER A 37 38.81 14.62 -12.12
C SER A 37 38.52 13.97 -13.46
N GLU A 38 37.94 12.76 -13.42
CA GLU A 38 37.44 12.01 -14.58
C GLU A 38 36.01 11.59 -14.27
N PRO A 39 35.00 12.42 -14.57
CA PRO A 39 33.64 12.15 -14.23
C PRO A 39 33.08 10.97 -15.04
N ARG A 40 32.36 10.10 -14.36
CA ARG A 40 31.61 9.03 -15.01
C ARG A 40 30.44 9.64 -15.79
N LEU A 41 30.22 9.14 -17.01
CA LEU A 41 29.07 9.51 -17.82
C LEU A 41 28.81 8.40 -18.85
N ASN A 42 27.70 7.70 -18.71
CA ASN A 42 27.39 6.53 -19.52
C ASN A 42 25.91 6.40 -19.84
N ALA A 43 25.61 5.86 -21.03
CA ALA A 43 24.29 5.42 -21.45
C ALA A 43 24.42 4.02 -22.06
N THR A 44 23.69 3.04 -21.52
CA THR A 44 23.78 1.66 -22.01
C THR A 44 22.41 0.98 -21.99
N THR A 45 22.18 0.13 -22.98
CA THR A 45 21.02 -0.78 -22.96
C THR A 45 21.36 -1.96 -22.04
N LEU A 46 20.46 -2.27 -21.11
CA LEU A 46 20.60 -3.37 -20.18
C LEU A 46 20.50 -4.72 -20.92
N GLY A 47 21.43 -5.63 -20.66
CA GLY A 47 21.39 -7.01 -21.18
C GLY A 47 20.69 -8.01 -20.26
N GLU A 48 20.48 -7.61 -19.04
CA GLU A 48 19.85 -8.38 -17.96
C GLU A 48 19.14 -7.42 -17.02
N ALA A 49 18.72 -7.89 -15.83
CA ALA A 49 18.12 -7.03 -14.79
C ALA A 49 18.98 -5.81 -14.50
N GLY A 50 18.32 -4.68 -14.19
CA GLY A 50 19.00 -3.41 -13.89
C GLY A 50 19.95 -3.51 -12.70
N PRO A 51 20.98 -2.66 -12.67
CA PRO A 51 22.01 -2.68 -11.62
C PRO A 51 21.59 -1.93 -10.36
N LEU A 52 20.36 -1.43 -10.29
CA LEU A 52 19.85 -0.73 -9.13
C LEU A 52 19.36 -1.71 -8.08
N LEU A 53 19.48 -1.28 -6.84
CA LEU A 53 18.95 -1.96 -5.67
C LEU A 53 17.74 -1.16 -5.15
N GLY A 54 17.09 -1.70 -4.13
CA GLY A 54 15.97 -1.02 -3.51
C GLY A 54 14.62 -1.64 -3.87
N PRO A 55 13.58 -1.25 -3.12
CA PRO A 55 12.30 -1.94 -3.18
C PRO A 55 11.52 -1.67 -4.47
N LYS A 56 11.83 -0.59 -5.18
CA LYS A 56 11.12 -0.18 -6.41
C LYS A 56 11.91 -0.46 -7.68
N ALA A 57 13.15 -0.98 -7.59
CA ALA A 57 14.01 -1.23 -8.75
C ALA A 57 13.37 -2.25 -9.69
N ARG A 58 13.13 -1.84 -10.94
CA ARG A 58 12.39 -2.60 -11.97
C ARG A 58 13.09 -2.71 -13.31
N GLY A 59 14.30 -2.13 -13.45
CA GLY A 59 15.05 -2.19 -14.71
C GLY A 59 15.22 -3.60 -15.21
N ALA A 60 14.92 -3.86 -16.49
CA ALA A 60 14.91 -5.15 -17.13
C ALA A 60 15.79 -5.16 -18.40
N ALA A 61 16.00 -6.34 -18.99
CA ALA A 61 16.74 -6.46 -20.25
C ALA A 61 16.07 -5.67 -21.37
N GLY A 62 16.83 -4.82 -22.04
CA GLY A 62 16.33 -3.93 -23.09
C GLY A 62 16.09 -2.49 -22.64
N ASP A 63 15.94 -2.23 -21.34
CA ASP A 63 15.82 -0.88 -20.80
C ASP A 63 17.14 -0.10 -20.89
N ILE A 64 17.08 1.21 -20.72
CA ILE A 64 18.23 2.09 -20.92
C ILE A 64 18.67 2.69 -19.59
N LEU A 65 19.88 2.37 -19.17
CA LEU A 65 20.55 2.97 -18.03
C LEU A 65 21.29 4.23 -18.45
N LEU A 66 21.00 5.34 -17.78
CA LEU A 66 21.80 6.55 -17.75
C LEU A 66 22.50 6.65 -16.39
N GLU A 67 23.83 6.86 -16.38
CA GLU A 67 24.58 6.94 -15.13
C GLU A 67 25.63 8.04 -15.15
N ASN A 68 25.78 8.73 -13.99
CA ASN A 68 26.92 9.59 -13.69
C ASN A 68 27.48 9.23 -12.29
N ASP A 69 28.36 10.09 -11.73
CA ASP A 69 28.94 9.85 -10.41
C ASP A 69 27.94 9.93 -9.25
N LEU A 70 26.79 10.56 -9.44
CA LEU A 70 25.80 10.84 -8.39
C LEU A 70 24.52 10.06 -8.54
N VAL A 71 24.07 9.80 -9.78
CA VAL A 71 22.77 9.18 -10.04
C VAL A 71 22.84 8.07 -11.06
N ARG A 72 21.95 7.10 -10.92
CA ARG A 72 21.55 6.12 -11.92
C ARG A 72 20.06 6.22 -12.18
N ILE A 73 19.70 6.23 -13.46
CA ILE A 73 18.33 6.37 -13.92
C ILE A 73 18.09 5.30 -14.98
N VAL A 74 17.02 4.53 -14.83
CA VAL A 74 16.60 3.58 -15.87
C VAL A 74 15.33 4.14 -16.53
N VAL A 75 15.38 4.21 -17.85
CA VAL A 75 14.22 4.54 -18.70
C VAL A 75 13.83 3.27 -19.44
N ASP A 76 12.56 2.87 -19.34
CA ASP A 76 12.07 1.63 -19.93
C ASP A 76 12.03 1.70 -21.47
N ALA A 77 12.25 0.56 -22.10
CA ALA A 77 12.20 0.43 -23.55
C ALA A 77 10.76 0.65 -24.06
N PRO A 78 10.55 1.14 -25.31
CA PRO A 78 9.19 1.33 -25.86
C PRO A 78 8.30 0.08 -25.81
N SER A 79 8.90 -1.13 -25.86
CA SER A 79 8.19 -2.40 -25.74
C SER A 79 7.84 -2.82 -24.30
N HIS A 80 8.22 -2.03 -23.31
CA HIS A 80 8.05 -2.34 -21.88
C HIS A 80 7.05 -1.37 -21.25
N PRO A 81 5.74 -1.50 -21.49
CA PRO A 81 4.75 -0.65 -20.84
C PRO A 81 4.80 -0.82 -19.32
N ALA A 82 4.65 0.29 -18.60
CA ALA A 82 4.66 0.31 -17.15
C ALA A 82 3.57 1.24 -16.61
N GLY A 83 2.86 0.81 -15.56
CA GLY A 83 1.71 1.53 -14.99
C GLY A 83 0.71 1.94 -16.07
N LEU A 84 0.24 3.19 -16.03
CA LEU A 84 -0.78 3.69 -16.97
C LEU A 84 -0.27 3.98 -18.40
N ALA A 85 1.03 3.86 -18.66
CA ALA A 85 1.61 4.14 -19.97
C ALA A 85 1.52 2.89 -20.87
N PRO A 86 0.96 3.02 -22.10
CA PRO A 86 0.80 1.91 -23.04
C PRO A 86 2.13 1.45 -23.66
N THR A 87 3.18 2.25 -23.53
CA THR A 87 4.55 1.92 -23.97
C THR A 87 5.54 2.39 -22.92
N GLY A 88 6.80 1.90 -22.98
CA GLY A 88 7.90 2.48 -22.24
C GLY A 88 8.23 3.92 -22.68
N GLY A 89 9.36 4.43 -22.23
CA GLY A 89 9.78 5.83 -22.34
C GLY A 89 9.60 6.60 -21.04
N SER A 90 9.34 5.88 -19.95
CA SER A 90 9.17 6.39 -18.60
C SER A 90 10.45 6.17 -17.77
N ILE A 91 10.71 7.04 -16.80
CA ILE A 91 11.71 6.74 -15.76
C ILE A 91 11.06 5.74 -14.82
N ILE A 92 11.67 4.55 -14.69
CA ILE A 92 11.18 3.47 -13.82
C ILE A 92 12.09 3.23 -12.60
N ASP A 93 13.34 3.65 -12.66
CA ASP A 93 14.26 3.64 -11.53
C ASP A 93 15.05 4.94 -11.46
N PHE A 94 15.24 5.48 -10.25
CA PHE A 94 16.05 6.65 -10.00
C PHE A 94 16.75 6.58 -8.65
N ALA A 95 18.03 6.29 -8.64
CA ALA A 95 18.81 6.06 -7.44
C ALA A 95 20.03 6.97 -7.31
N LEU A 96 20.47 7.21 -6.07
CA LEU A 96 21.64 7.99 -5.71
C LEU A 96 22.83 7.10 -5.31
N ALA A 97 24.05 7.57 -5.60
CA ALA A 97 25.28 7.01 -5.04
C ALA A 97 25.37 7.29 -3.51
N PRO A 98 26.05 6.44 -2.74
CA PRO A 98 26.71 5.19 -3.13
C PRO A 98 25.81 3.95 -3.08
N ASP A 99 24.61 4.07 -2.50
CA ASP A 99 23.77 2.93 -2.14
C ASP A 99 22.96 2.37 -3.31
N TRP A 100 22.71 3.20 -4.35
CA TRP A 100 21.96 2.83 -5.56
C TRP A 100 20.57 2.23 -5.28
N GLY A 101 19.96 2.65 -4.16
CA GLY A 101 18.64 2.19 -3.74
C GLY A 101 17.54 3.03 -4.38
N ASP A 102 16.77 2.43 -5.28
CA ASP A 102 15.61 3.09 -5.88
C ASP A 102 14.39 3.06 -4.98
N GLN A 103 13.67 4.19 -4.94
CA GLN A 103 12.48 4.40 -4.11
C GLN A 103 11.29 4.97 -4.90
N ILE A 104 11.53 5.43 -6.14
CA ILE A 104 10.45 5.95 -6.98
C ILE A 104 9.81 4.83 -7.77
N ASN A 105 8.49 4.85 -7.89
CA ASN A 105 7.82 3.83 -8.67
C ASN A 105 7.92 4.08 -10.17
N GLN A 106 7.55 5.29 -10.61
CA GLN A 106 7.56 5.64 -12.02
C GLN A 106 7.34 7.15 -12.25
N ILE A 107 7.92 7.66 -13.34
CA ILE A 107 7.63 8.99 -13.89
C ILE A 107 7.36 8.83 -15.39
N TYR A 108 6.15 9.08 -15.82
CA TYR A 108 5.76 8.93 -17.22
C TYR A 108 5.20 10.21 -17.82
N GLN A 109 5.13 10.27 -19.16
CA GLN A 109 4.72 11.43 -19.92
C GLN A 109 3.26 11.34 -20.35
N ALA A 110 2.52 12.44 -20.19
CA ALA A 110 1.16 12.57 -20.65
C ALA A 110 0.90 13.97 -21.22
N ALA A 111 -0.05 14.09 -22.12
CA ALA A 111 -0.45 15.37 -22.68
C ALA A 111 -1.92 15.71 -22.36
N GLY A 112 -2.43 15.19 -21.25
CA GLY A 112 -3.80 15.40 -20.80
C GLY A 112 -4.28 14.32 -19.86
N LEU A 113 -5.48 13.78 -20.11
CA LEU A 113 -6.10 12.76 -19.28
C LEU A 113 -5.64 11.36 -19.72
N LEU A 114 -5.21 10.56 -18.77
CA LEU A 114 -4.78 9.19 -18.97
C LEU A 114 -5.99 8.23 -18.99
N PRO A 115 -5.92 7.15 -19.79
CA PRO A 115 -4.88 6.75 -20.74
C PRO A 115 -5.01 7.42 -22.11
N ARG A 116 -6.13 8.08 -22.37
CA ARG A 116 -6.46 8.65 -23.69
C ARG A 116 -5.36 9.55 -24.24
N ASP A 117 -4.80 10.39 -23.37
CA ASP A 117 -3.78 11.36 -23.74
C ASP A 117 -2.37 10.88 -23.29
N ALA A 118 -2.19 9.56 -23.11
CA ALA A 118 -0.87 8.96 -22.90
C ALA A 118 -0.02 9.09 -24.18
N VAL A 119 1.29 9.13 -23.99
CA VAL A 119 2.23 9.14 -25.11
C VAL A 119 2.56 7.71 -25.50
N HIS A 120 2.40 7.39 -26.78
CA HIS A 120 2.78 6.13 -27.38
C HIS A 120 4.14 6.29 -28.06
N TYR A 121 5.22 5.80 -27.43
CA TYR A 121 6.56 5.87 -27.99
C TYR A 121 6.84 4.67 -28.87
N GLU A 122 7.39 4.94 -30.07
CA GLU A 122 7.71 3.91 -31.09
C GLU A 122 9.22 3.76 -31.31
N HIS A 123 9.97 4.85 -31.08
CA HIS A 123 11.39 4.91 -31.39
C HIS A 123 12.20 5.48 -30.23
N VAL A 124 13.38 4.93 -30.05
CA VAL A 124 14.36 5.40 -29.07
C VAL A 124 15.73 5.53 -29.71
N GLU A 125 16.46 6.59 -29.35
CA GLU A 125 17.81 6.89 -29.82
C GLU A 125 18.70 7.27 -28.64
N GLN A 126 19.90 6.69 -28.53
CA GLN A 126 20.90 7.07 -27.53
C GLN A 126 21.90 8.04 -28.16
N LEU A 127 22.21 9.11 -27.46
CA LEU A 127 23.14 10.15 -27.89
C LEU A 127 24.28 10.29 -26.89
N GLN A 128 25.51 10.44 -27.41
CA GLN A 128 26.72 10.67 -26.65
C GLN A 128 27.35 12.00 -27.08
N GLY A 129 27.40 12.96 -26.18
CA GLY A 129 28.14 14.22 -26.38
C GLY A 129 29.41 14.26 -25.53
N GLU A 130 30.20 15.35 -25.65
CA GLU A 130 31.43 15.54 -24.86
C GLU A 130 31.13 15.71 -23.36
N SER A 131 30.00 16.34 -23.03
CA SER A 131 29.62 16.66 -21.62
C SER A 131 28.28 16.10 -21.19
N TYR A 132 27.65 15.26 -22.01
CA TYR A 132 26.35 14.68 -21.71
C TYR A 132 26.16 13.30 -22.38
N VAL A 133 25.27 12.53 -21.81
CA VAL A 133 24.61 11.40 -22.46
C VAL A 133 23.10 11.68 -22.48
N ALA A 134 22.41 11.23 -23.52
CA ALA A 134 20.97 11.41 -23.59
C ALA A 134 20.29 10.23 -24.26
N VAL A 135 19.03 10.05 -23.94
CA VAL A 135 18.11 9.17 -24.66
C VAL A 135 16.91 9.98 -25.16
N VAL A 136 16.53 9.78 -26.41
CA VAL A 136 15.46 10.49 -27.08
C VAL A 136 14.40 9.50 -27.53
N PHE A 137 13.19 9.68 -27.00
CA PHE A 137 12.00 8.92 -27.37
C PHE A 137 11.16 9.72 -28.35
N ARG A 138 10.62 9.06 -29.37
CA ARG A 138 9.74 9.67 -30.36
C ARG A 138 8.47 8.84 -30.51
N GLY A 139 7.32 9.51 -30.56
CA GLY A 139 6.04 8.87 -30.68
C GLY A 139 4.91 9.86 -30.93
N HIS A 140 3.72 9.49 -30.53
CA HIS A 140 2.50 10.27 -30.74
C HIS A 140 1.54 10.08 -29.55
N LEU A 141 0.46 10.87 -29.51
CA LEU A 141 -0.59 10.61 -28.53
C LEU A 141 -1.42 9.39 -28.94
N GLU A 142 -1.77 8.57 -27.97
CA GLU A 142 -2.63 7.39 -28.17
C GLU A 142 -3.98 7.77 -28.81
N ALA A 143 -4.58 8.90 -28.40
CA ALA A 143 -5.86 9.37 -28.91
C ALA A 143 -5.79 9.97 -30.31
N ASP A 144 -4.65 10.50 -30.75
CA ASP A 144 -4.48 11.13 -32.06
C ASP A 144 -3.01 11.03 -32.53
N SER A 145 -2.75 10.06 -33.37
CA SER A 145 -1.40 9.82 -33.92
C SER A 145 -0.81 10.97 -34.76
N ARG A 146 -1.61 12.00 -35.09
CA ARG A 146 -1.12 13.22 -35.75
C ARG A 146 -0.47 14.21 -34.77
N VAL A 147 -0.72 14.04 -33.47
CA VAL A 147 -0.04 14.82 -32.43
C VAL A 147 1.22 14.07 -32.03
N THR A 148 2.35 14.57 -32.52
CA THR A 148 3.64 13.90 -32.27
C THR A 148 4.32 14.43 -31.02
N VAL A 149 5.07 13.55 -30.34
CA VAL A 149 5.76 13.86 -29.08
C VAL A 149 7.22 13.40 -29.18
N VAL A 150 8.12 14.24 -28.72
CA VAL A 150 9.55 13.91 -28.57
C VAL A 150 9.96 14.22 -27.13
N THR A 151 10.43 13.22 -26.39
CA THR A 151 10.96 13.40 -25.03
C THR A 151 12.43 13.05 -25.01
N ARG A 152 13.26 13.95 -24.48
CA ARG A 152 14.70 13.81 -24.31
C ARG A 152 15.02 13.80 -22.82
N TYR A 153 15.70 12.77 -22.37
CA TYR A 153 16.33 12.65 -21.06
C TYR A 153 17.84 12.86 -21.23
N GLU A 154 18.38 13.90 -20.62
CA GLU A 154 19.80 14.27 -20.73
C GLU A 154 20.45 14.25 -19.36
N LEU A 155 21.51 13.45 -19.21
CA LEU A 155 22.31 13.37 -18.01
C LEU A 155 23.69 14.00 -18.24
N ARG A 156 24.12 14.84 -17.30
CA ARG A 156 25.46 15.45 -17.28
C ARG A 156 26.27 14.98 -16.09
N ALA A 157 27.56 15.07 -16.23
CA ALA A 157 28.48 14.75 -15.12
C ALA A 157 28.20 15.64 -13.90
N CYS A 158 28.23 15.02 -12.71
CA CYS A 158 28.11 15.73 -11.41
C CYS A 158 26.76 16.41 -11.14
N GLU A 159 25.73 16.19 -11.95
CA GLU A 159 24.37 16.67 -11.67
C GLU A 159 23.59 15.63 -10.86
N PRO A 160 22.86 16.06 -9.80
CA PRO A 160 22.08 15.14 -8.97
C PRO A 160 20.72 14.79 -9.59
N GLY A 161 20.56 14.90 -10.89
CA GLY A 161 19.30 14.70 -11.59
C GLY A 161 19.44 14.68 -13.09
N VAL A 162 18.33 14.56 -13.78
CA VAL A 162 18.19 14.48 -15.22
C VAL A 162 17.48 15.71 -15.75
N ARG A 163 17.99 16.25 -16.83
CA ARG A 163 17.34 17.32 -17.61
C ARG A 163 16.37 16.67 -18.57
N VAL A 164 15.12 17.09 -18.57
CA VAL A 164 14.08 16.53 -19.42
C VAL A 164 13.46 17.63 -20.27
N SER A 165 13.42 17.44 -21.58
CA SER A 165 12.65 18.27 -22.48
C SER A 165 11.62 17.41 -23.22
N THR A 166 10.41 17.93 -23.34
CA THR A 166 9.34 17.30 -24.12
C THR A 166 8.76 18.32 -25.09
N ASP A 167 8.77 17.95 -26.35
CA ASP A 167 8.19 18.73 -27.46
C ASP A 167 6.96 18.00 -27.96
N LEU A 168 5.83 18.68 -27.99
CA LEU A 168 4.60 18.19 -28.55
C LEU A 168 4.23 19.07 -29.75
N TYR A 169 3.89 18.46 -30.89
CA TYR A 169 3.50 19.17 -32.13
C TYR A 169 2.11 18.70 -32.57
N ASN A 170 1.19 19.66 -32.79
CA ASN A 170 -0.15 19.37 -33.28
C ASN A 170 -0.16 19.34 -34.83
N GLY A 171 0.05 18.15 -35.40
CA GLY A 171 -0.08 17.89 -36.84
C GLY A 171 -1.51 17.61 -37.32
N GLY A 172 -2.50 17.71 -36.41
CA GLY A 172 -3.92 17.53 -36.71
C GLY A 172 -4.54 18.71 -37.48
N SER A 173 -5.82 18.60 -37.77
CA SER A 173 -6.61 19.66 -38.46
C SER A 173 -7.32 20.59 -37.48
N ASP A 174 -7.41 20.24 -36.23
CA ASP A 174 -8.22 20.91 -35.22
C ASP A 174 -7.36 21.44 -34.06
N PRO A 175 -7.77 22.53 -33.39
CA PRO A 175 -7.13 22.98 -32.17
C PRO A 175 -7.26 21.93 -31.08
N ASN A 176 -6.18 21.67 -30.33
CA ASN A 176 -6.16 20.76 -29.18
C ASN A 176 -5.78 21.54 -27.92
N THR A 177 -6.55 21.35 -26.85
CA THR A 177 -6.20 21.87 -25.53
C THR A 177 -5.55 20.76 -24.73
N LEU A 178 -4.26 20.90 -24.48
CA LEU A 178 -3.40 19.85 -23.94
C LEU A 178 -2.69 20.33 -22.67
N PHE A 179 -2.40 19.38 -21.79
CA PHE A 179 -1.61 19.56 -20.59
C PHE A 179 -0.40 18.63 -20.65
N LEU A 180 0.71 19.14 -21.14
CA LEU A 180 1.95 18.38 -21.23
C LEU A 180 2.59 18.25 -19.84
N ALA A 181 2.59 17.06 -19.26
CA ALA A 181 2.97 16.83 -17.89
C ALA A 181 3.73 15.53 -17.66
N ASP A 182 4.45 15.52 -16.54
CA ASP A 182 4.95 14.29 -15.92
C ASP A 182 3.91 13.78 -14.93
N GLY A 183 3.62 12.48 -14.99
CA GLY A 183 2.86 11.76 -14.00
C GLY A 183 3.79 11.04 -13.06
N PHE A 184 3.76 11.38 -11.77
CA PHE A 184 4.62 10.82 -10.75
C PHE A 184 3.86 9.83 -9.88
N PHE A 185 4.33 8.58 -9.87
CA PHE A 185 4.05 7.61 -8.81
C PHE A 185 5.25 7.61 -7.85
N TRP A 186 5.06 8.20 -6.67
CA TRP A 186 6.16 8.43 -5.72
C TRP A 186 6.60 7.18 -4.95
N GLY A 187 5.94 6.04 -5.15
CA GLY A 187 6.35 4.78 -4.54
C GLY A 187 5.83 4.52 -3.13
N ASP A 188 4.93 5.34 -2.62
CA ASP A 188 4.33 5.16 -1.29
C ASP A 188 3.06 6.02 -1.15
N ASN A 189 1.97 5.45 -0.66
CA ASN A 189 0.76 6.19 -0.28
C ASN A 189 1.00 7.26 0.80
N GLY A 190 2.07 7.11 1.59
CA GLY A 190 2.53 8.09 2.55
C GLY A 190 3.48 9.14 1.98
N ALA A 191 3.97 8.96 0.74
CA ALA A 191 4.84 9.89 0.04
C ALA A 191 4.04 10.99 -0.63
N ALA A 192 3.23 11.71 0.13
CA ALA A 192 2.44 12.79 -0.42
C ALA A 192 3.36 13.87 -1.01
N PRO A 193 3.05 14.39 -2.21
CA PRO A 193 3.83 15.45 -2.81
C PRO A 193 3.73 16.74 -1.97
N PHE A 194 4.79 17.50 -2.01
CA PHE A 194 4.94 18.74 -1.24
C PHE A 194 5.22 19.91 -2.18
N VAL A 195 4.53 21.02 -1.94
CA VAL A 195 4.78 22.30 -2.59
C VAL A 195 5.08 23.34 -1.51
N PRO A 196 6.22 24.04 -1.57
CA PRO A 196 6.54 25.11 -0.61
C PRO A 196 5.46 26.19 -0.58
N GLY A 197 5.08 26.61 0.61
CA GLY A 197 4.05 27.64 0.80
C GLY A 197 2.61 27.12 0.72
N ILE A 198 2.40 25.92 0.22
CA ILE A 198 1.08 25.29 0.12
C ILE A 198 0.99 24.07 1.06
N GLY A 199 2.03 23.25 1.08
CA GLY A 199 2.11 22.07 1.94
C GLY A 199 1.94 20.77 1.19
N LEU A 200 1.68 19.72 1.94
CA LEU A 200 1.52 18.36 1.46
C LEU A 200 0.18 18.16 0.75
N GLY A 201 0.20 17.33 -0.30
CA GLY A 201 -0.98 17.10 -1.11
C GLY A 201 -1.57 18.39 -1.67
N PHE A 202 -0.72 19.47 -1.80
CA PHE A 202 -1.10 20.81 -2.24
C PHE A 202 -2.09 21.54 -1.35
N ARG A 203 -2.16 21.17 -0.08
CA ARG A 203 -2.95 21.86 0.95
C ARG A 203 -2.13 22.11 2.19
N ALA A 204 -2.41 23.17 2.90
CA ALA A 204 -1.86 23.37 4.24
C ALA A 204 -2.46 22.36 5.23
N PRO A 205 -1.71 21.85 6.24
CA PRO A 205 -2.27 21.00 7.29
C PRO A 205 -3.49 21.64 8.01
N PRO A 206 -4.43 20.82 8.52
CA PRO A 206 -4.43 19.38 8.56
C PRO A 206 -4.86 18.79 7.22
N LEU A 207 -4.00 17.98 6.66
CA LEU A 207 -4.26 17.36 5.38
C LEU A 207 -5.04 16.07 5.58
N ARG A 208 -6.14 15.98 4.89
CA ARG A 208 -6.77 14.72 4.63
C ARG A 208 -6.36 14.30 3.23
N ILE A 209 -5.51 13.29 3.09
CA ILE A 209 -5.19 12.63 1.80
C ILE A 209 -6.47 12.23 1.05
N ARG A 210 -7.58 12.07 1.79
CA ARG A 210 -8.86 11.61 1.27
C ARG A 210 -9.57 12.56 0.31
N GLU A 211 -9.08 13.78 0.13
CA GLU A 211 -9.71 14.72 -0.78
C GLU A 211 -8.73 15.05 -1.91
N VAL A 212 -9.04 14.58 -3.10
CA VAL A 212 -8.33 14.98 -4.31
C VAL A 212 -8.44 16.48 -4.48
N ASP A 213 -7.30 17.15 -4.49
CA ASP A 213 -7.27 18.52 -4.95
C ASP A 213 -7.18 18.53 -6.48
N LYS A 214 -8.29 18.33 -7.16
CA LYS A 214 -8.43 18.42 -8.60
C LYS A 214 -8.37 19.84 -9.14
N SER A 215 -8.19 20.84 -8.27
CA SER A 215 -8.04 22.21 -8.71
C SER A 215 -6.65 22.38 -9.33
N TRP A 216 -6.60 22.88 -10.57
CA TRP A 216 -5.37 23.30 -11.18
C TRP A 216 -4.71 24.38 -10.36
N ARG A 217 -3.43 24.18 -10.05
CA ARG A 217 -2.62 25.12 -9.30
C ARG A 217 -1.28 25.29 -9.98
N GLU A 218 -0.66 26.41 -9.72
CA GLU A 218 0.69 26.69 -10.16
C GLU A 218 1.63 26.74 -8.94
N TRP A 219 2.80 26.12 -9.08
CA TRP A 219 3.82 26.07 -8.03
C TRP A 219 5.24 26.23 -8.60
N PRO A 220 6.18 26.67 -7.75
CA PRO A 220 7.57 26.86 -8.19
C PRO A 220 8.30 25.54 -8.46
N PHE A 221 8.00 24.51 -7.72
CA PHE A 221 8.44 23.11 -7.88
C PHE A 221 7.57 22.20 -7.01
N VAL A 222 7.58 20.93 -7.30
CA VAL A 222 7.00 19.90 -6.44
C VAL A 222 8.13 18.99 -5.95
N ALA A 223 8.05 18.56 -4.68
CA ALA A 223 8.96 17.59 -4.11
C ALA A 223 8.17 16.47 -3.43
N ALA A 224 8.79 15.32 -3.26
CA ALA A 224 8.25 14.24 -2.46
C ALA A 224 9.38 13.52 -1.72
N ARG A 225 9.06 12.90 -0.60
CA ARG A 225 9.97 12.03 0.12
C ARG A 225 9.47 10.61 0.07
N THR A 226 10.36 9.67 0.25
CA THR A 226 10.01 8.29 0.54
C THR A 226 10.15 7.99 2.02
N GLN A 227 9.43 6.99 2.50
CA GLN A 227 9.53 6.55 3.90
C GLN A 227 10.47 5.36 4.09
N ALA A 228 10.86 4.71 2.98
CA ALA A 228 11.74 3.55 3.00
C ALA A 228 13.21 3.93 3.23
N VAL A 229 14.05 2.93 3.43
CA VAL A 229 15.51 3.06 3.55
C VAL A 229 16.15 2.65 2.22
N PRO A 230 17.08 3.43 1.67
CA PRO A 230 17.61 4.72 2.13
C PRO A 230 16.56 5.84 2.07
N ASN A 231 16.72 6.85 2.92
CA ASN A 231 15.84 8.02 2.92
C ASN A 231 16.17 8.94 1.74
N VAL A 232 15.44 8.80 0.65
CA VAL A 232 15.59 9.58 -0.59
C VAL A 232 14.40 10.52 -0.75
N SER A 233 14.64 11.73 -1.18
CA SER A 233 13.63 12.69 -1.60
C SER A 233 13.86 13.12 -3.05
N TYR A 234 12.78 13.42 -3.75
CA TYR A 234 12.78 13.80 -5.16
C TYR A 234 12.18 15.17 -5.33
N ALA A 235 12.57 15.87 -6.39
CA ALA A 235 11.89 17.10 -6.79
C ALA A 235 11.88 17.26 -8.31
N VAL A 236 10.88 18.00 -8.81
CA VAL A 236 10.82 18.47 -10.19
C VAL A 236 10.71 19.98 -10.24
N VAL A 237 11.63 20.59 -10.96
CA VAL A 237 11.74 22.05 -11.10
C VAL A 237 11.59 22.41 -12.58
N PRO A 238 10.57 23.21 -12.98
CA PRO A 238 10.47 23.70 -14.35
C PRO A 238 11.63 24.63 -14.68
N CYS A 239 12.15 24.55 -15.91
CA CYS A 239 13.30 25.33 -16.37
C CYS A 239 12.90 26.46 -17.31
N ASN A 240 12.02 26.22 -18.28
CA ASN A 240 11.58 27.21 -19.24
C ASN A 240 10.47 28.13 -18.70
N ASP A 241 9.68 27.64 -17.75
CA ASP A 241 8.65 28.38 -17.03
C ASP A 241 9.04 28.59 -15.58
N SER A 242 8.69 29.73 -15.00
CA SER A 242 8.99 30.03 -13.59
C SER A 242 8.13 29.20 -12.63
N ARG A 243 7.05 28.60 -13.12
CA ARG A 243 6.10 27.78 -12.38
C ARG A 243 5.62 26.61 -13.23
N ALA A 244 5.45 25.47 -12.61
CA ALA A 244 4.69 24.36 -13.17
C ALA A 244 3.22 24.47 -12.78
N ALA A 245 2.35 23.88 -13.57
CA ALA A 245 0.93 23.69 -13.26
C ALA A 245 0.62 22.21 -13.06
N GLY A 246 -0.47 21.91 -12.36
CA GLY A 246 -0.88 20.51 -12.20
C GLY A 246 -1.92 20.28 -11.11
N PHE A 247 -2.06 19.02 -10.76
CA PHE A 247 -2.97 18.56 -9.73
C PHE A 247 -2.37 17.35 -8.99
N ASN A 248 -2.94 17.02 -7.86
CA ASN A 248 -2.60 15.84 -7.07
C ASN A 248 -3.82 14.94 -6.87
N ASP A 249 -3.60 13.65 -7.07
CA ASP A 249 -4.50 12.56 -6.66
C ASP A 249 -3.76 11.74 -5.58
N PRO A 250 -4.42 10.97 -4.72
CA PRO A 250 -3.73 10.14 -3.71
C PRO A 250 -2.66 9.20 -4.26
N THR A 251 -2.78 8.74 -5.50
CA THR A 251 -1.85 7.80 -6.11
C THR A 251 -0.90 8.46 -7.11
N LEU A 252 -1.30 9.59 -7.69
CA LEU A 252 -0.62 10.23 -8.80
C LEU A 252 -0.52 11.74 -8.61
N THR A 253 0.67 12.30 -8.86
CA THR A 253 0.88 13.74 -9.02
C THR A 253 1.13 14.05 -10.49
N ALA A 254 0.34 14.92 -11.10
CA ALA A 254 0.62 15.48 -12.41
C ALA A 254 1.25 16.88 -12.29
N SER A 255 2.43 17.07 -12.85
CA SER A 255 3.15 18.37 -12.84
C SER A 255 3.69 18.66 -14.24
N GLY A 256 3.32 19.79 -14.83
CA GLY A 256 3.69 20.07 -16.21
C GLY A 256 3.63 21.52 -16.60
N ALA A 257 3.69 21.77 -17.89
CA ALA A 257 3.50 23.09 -18.50
C ALA A 257 2.06 23.59 -18.22
N PRO A 258 1.84 24.90 -18.13
CA PRO A 258 0.48 25.45 -18.05
C PRO A 258 -0.40 24.93 -19.19
N LEU A 259 -1.68 24.71 -18.90
CA LEU A 259 -2.65 24.25 -19.89
C LEU A 259 -2.64 25.18 -21.11
N ALA A 260 -2.41 24.63 -22.29
CA ALA A 260 -2.30 25.38 -23.54
C ALA A 260 -3.18 24.81 -24.63
N THR A 261 -3.72 25.71 -25.48
CA THR A 261 -4.41 25.32 -26.70
C THR A 261 -3.43 25.48 -27.87
N THR A 262 -3.13 24.36 -28.53
CA THR A 262 -2.31 24.37 -29.77
C THR A 262 -3.19 24.44 -30.99
N LEU A 263 -2.88 25.35 -31.90
CA LEU A 263 -3.48 25.36 -33.24
C LEU A 263 -2.81 24.31 -34.16
N PRO A 264 -3.43 23.91 -35.26
CA PRO A 264 -2.77 23.09 -36.28
C PRO A 264 -1.43 23.71 -36.71
N GLY A 265 -0.36 22.97 -36.63
CA GLY A 265 0.99 23.43 -36.93
C GLY A 265 1.76 24.07 -35.75
N ASP A 266 1.13 24.26 -34.61
CA ASP A 266 1.78 24.76 -33.39
C ASP A 266 2.27 23.62 -32.47
N GLY A 267 3.12 23.95 -31.48
CA GLY A 267 3.65 23.01 -30.50
C GLY A 267 3.68 23.57 -29.08
N ILE A 268 3.90 22.66 -28.13
CA ILE A 268 4.19 22.97 -26.73
C ILE A 268 5.59 22.43 -26.43
N HIS A 269 6.39 23.21 -25.73
CA HIS A 269 7.71 22.82 -25.25
C HIS A 269 7.76 22.94 -23.73
N TYR A 270 8.22 21.87 -23.05
CA TYR A 270 8.34 21.85 -21.59
C TYR A 270 9.69 21.31 -21.16
N GLU A 271 10.48 22.18 -20.47
CA GLU A 271 11.77 21.82 -19.90
C GLU A 271 11.70 21.77 -18.37
N ARG A 272 12.28 20.74 -17.77
CA ARG A 272 12.37 20.57 -16.32
C ARG A 272 13.59 19.77 -15.92
N PHE A 273 14.00 20.00 -14.67
CA PHE A 273 15.04 19.22 -14.01
C PHE A 273 14.41 18.33 -12.95
N ILE A 274 14.55 17.02 -13.10
CA ILE A 274 14.08 16.02 -12.14
C ILE A 274 15.29 15.56 -11.35
N LEU A 275 15.24 15.71 -10.04
CA LEU A 275 16.38 15.46 -9.16
C LEU A 275 16.02 14.52 -8.02
N ALA A 276 17.05 13.81 -7.51
CA ALA A 276 16.99 13.05 -6.29
C ALA A 276 18.02 13.58 -5.29
N ALA A 277 17.69 13.52 -4.02
CA ALA A 277 18.58 13.95 -2.94
C ALA A 277 18.38 13.05 -1.71
N GLN A 278 19.46 12.89 -0.93
CA GLN A 278 19.47 12.01 0.25
C GLN A 278 19.75 12.82 1.51
N GLY A 279 19.05 12.47 2.58
CA GLY A 279 19.28 13.02 3.90
C GLY A 279 20.54 12.45 4.58
N PRO A 280 20.98 13.03 5.69
CA PRO A 280 22.16 12.57 6.40
C PRO A 280 21.95 11.16 6.97
N GLY A 281 22.74 10.21 6.50
CA GLY A 281 22.76 8.84 6.98
C GLY A 281 21.62 7.96 6.44
N MET A 282 21.68 6.67 6.72
CA MET A 282 20.65 5.69 6.37
C MET A 282 19.54 5.64 7.45
N THR A 283 18.99 6.77 7.82
CA THR A 283 17.97 6.86 8.87
C THR A 283 16.60 6.74 8.23
N PRO A 284 15.78 5.75 8.60
CA PRO A 284 14.39 5.71 8.16
C PRO A 284 13.62 6.88 8.75
N GLY A 285 12.77 7.49 7.96
CA GLY A 285 11.90 8.56 8.43
C GLY A 285 11.75 9.70 7.44
N PRO A 286 10.86 10.66 7.74
CA PRO A 286 10.59 11.77 6.84
C PRO A 286 11.81 12.66 6.65
N GLY A 287 12.23 12.86 5.38
CA GLY A 287 13.30 13.76 5.00
C GLY A 287 13.01 14.41 3.66
N LEU A 288 12.50 15.64 3.68
CA LEU A 288 12.18 16.42 2.49
C LEU A 288 13.26 17.44 2.15
N ALA A 289 13.94 17.94 3.18
CA ALA A 289 14.91 19.03 3.06
C ALA A 289 15.95 18.83 1.94
N PRO A 290 16.55 17.65 1.74
CA PRO A 290 17.57 17.51 0.70
C PRO A 290 17.07 17.89 -0.69
N ALA A 291 15.86 17.43 -1.09
CA ALA A 291 15.29 17.76 -2.39
C ALA A 291 14.80 19.22 -2.47
N VAL A 292 14.24 19.75 -1.39
CA VAL A 292 13.84 21.16 -1.32
C VAL A 292 15.06 22.09 -1.42
N ASP A 293 16.14 21.78 -0.69
CA ASP A 293 17.40 22.54 -0.71
C ASP A 293 17.98 22.58 -2.13
N GLU A 294 18.00 21.45 -2.81
CA GLU A 294 18.50 21.35 -4.17
C GLU A 294 17.58 22.06 -5.17
N ALA A 295 16.26 21.91 -5.02
CA ALA A 295 15.29 22.61 -5.86
C ALA A 295 15.41 24.16 -5.73
N LEU A 296 15.65 24.67 -4.53
CA LEU A 296 15.88 26.10 -4.31
C LEU A 296 17.17 26.59 -5.00
N LYS A 297 18.25 25.78 -5.00
CA LYS A 297 19.48 26.09 -5.75
C LYS A 297 19.22 26.08 -7.27
N VAL A 298 18.51 25.08 -7.77
CA VAL A 298 18.12 25.00 -9.19
C VAL A 298 17.35 26.25 -9.60
N ARG A 299 16.37 26.68 -8.81
CA ARG A 299 15.61 27.89 -9.09
C ARG A 299 16.47 29.15 -9.09
N ALA A 300 17.42 29.25 -8.18
CA ALA A 300 18.37 30.36 -8.17
C ALA A 300 19.21 30.38 -9.46
N MET A 301 19.66 29.24 -9.96
CA MET A 301 20.43 29.14 -11.22
C MET A 301 19.58 29.42 -12.45
N VAL A 302 18.39 28.83 -12.54
CA VAL A 302 17.57 28.84 -13.77
C VAL A 302 16.74 30.13 -13.87
N HIS A 303 16.16 30.60 -12.77
CA HIS A 303 15.25 31.76 -12.77
C HIS A 303 15.86 33.02 -12.15
N GLY A 304 17.14 32.96 -11.72
CA GLY A 304 17.79 34.10 -11.11
C GLY A 304 17.17 34.54 -9.78
N GLU A 305 16.49 33.61 -9.11
CA GLU A 305 15.96 33.88 -7.77
C GLU A 305 17.10 34.10 -6.76
N PRO A 306 16.84 34.84 -5.69
CA PRO A 306 17.83 35.03 -4.67
C PRO A 306 18.32 33.68 -4.11
N PRO A 307 19.63 33.42 -4.00
CA PRO A 307 20.14 32.19 -3.42
C PRO A 307 19.55 31.93 -2.04
N PRO A 308 19.15 30.69 -1.72
CA PRO A 308 18.69 30.35 -0.39
C PRO A 308 19.81 30.46 0.63
N VAL A 309 19.47 30.55 1.90
CA VAL A 309 20.38 30.70 3.04
C VAL A 309 20.39 29.42 3.84
N THR A 310 21.59 28.99 4.28
CA THR A 310 21.71 27.78 5.13
C THR A 310 21.28 28.11 6.56
N VAL A 311 20.39 27.29 7.10
CA VAL A 311 19.99 27.32 8.51
C VAL A 311 20.43 26.01 9.15
N SER A 312 21.23 26.08 10.17
CA SER A 312 21.78 24.94 10.90
C SER A 312 21.50 25.02 12.40
N GLY A 313 21.73 23.92 13.08
CA GLY A 313 21.57 23.82 14.51
C GLY A 313 21.67 22.40 15.00
N ARG A 314 21.32 22.16 16.25
CA ARG A 314 21.33 20.87 16.89
C ARG A 314 20.11 20.69 17.81
N VAL A 315 19.47 19.54 17.80
CA VAL A 315 18.36 19.22 18.71
C VAL A 315 18.87 18.38 19.87
N VAL A 316 18.58 18.79 21.09
CA VAL A 316 19.03 18.13 22.31
C VAL A 316 17.90 17.99 23.33
N SER A 317 17.91 16.87 24.05
CA SER A 317 17.02 16.59 25.17
C SER A 317 17.87 16.23 26.40
N GLY A 318 17.84 17.07 27.44
CA GLY A 318 18.72 16.89 28.61
C GLY A 318 20.22 16.90 28.26
N GLY A 319 20.63 17.59 27.20
CA GLY A 319 22.01 17.64 26.71
C GLY A 319 22.41 16.48 25.79
N VAL A 320 21.50 15.51 25.56
CA VAL A 320 21.73 14.38 24.66
C VAL A 320 21.10 14.68 23.28
N PRO A 321 21.81 14.38 22.17
CA PRO A 321 21.24 14.55 20.82
C PRO A 321 19.90 13.82 20.66
N VAL A 322 18.95 14.49 20.01
CA VAL A 322 17.71 13.84 19.55
C VAL A 322 17.94 13.35 18.13
N VAL A 323 17.85 12.04 17.95
CA VAL A 323 18.11 11.37 16.69
C VAL A 323 16.99 10.37 16.40
N ALA A 324 16.89 9.92 15.16
CA ALA A 324 16.10 8.75 14.84
C ALA A 324 16.73 7.51 15.51
N GLU A 325 15.91 6.66 16.10
CA GLU A 325 16.36 5.42 16.76
C GLU A 325 15.85 4.23 15.98
N ALA A 326 16.71 3.23 15.72
CA ALA A 326 16.36 1.90 15.22
C ALA A 326 15.02 1.78 14.46
N GLY A 327 14.89 2.42 13.32
CA GLY A 327 13.66 2.44 12.54
C GLY A 327 12.56 3.40 13.04
N ARG A 328 12.89 4.40 13.88
CA ARG A 328 11.94 5.37 14.44
C ARG A 328 12.32 6.79 14.09
N ALA A 329 11.39 7.51 13.47
CA ALA A 329 11.64 8.82 12.90
C ALA A 329 11.96 9.91 13.93
N ALA A 330 12.75 10.87 13.48
CA ALA A 330 12.90 12.20 14.07
C ALA A 330 12.92 13.23 12.95
N SER A 331 12.29 14.37 13.14
CA SER A 331 12.24 15.43 12.14
C SER A 331 12.14 16.83 12.76
N LEU A 332 12.46 17.84 11.94
CA LEU A 332 12.31 19.26 12.26
C LEU A 332 11.45 19.89 11.16
N LEU A 333 10.34 20.48 11.57
CA LEU A 333 9.42 21.20 10.68
C LEU A 333 9.82 22.66 10.60
N PHE A 334 10.00 23.18 9.38
CA PHE A 334 10.29 24.60 9.11
C PHE A 334 9.10 25.24 8.42
N TYR A 335 8.59 26.33 8.98
CA TYR A 335 7.42 27.04 8.45
C TYR A 335 7.45 28.53 8.77
N GLU A 336 6.79 29.34 7.95
CA GLU A 336 6.46 30.71 8.32
C GLU A 336 5.28 30.67 9.29
N PRO A 337 5.29 31.50 10.33
CA PRO A 337 4.23 31.52 11.34
C PRO A 337 2.88 31.90 10.73
N ALA A 338 1.82 31.29 11.25
CA ALA A 338 0.47 31.64 10.90
C ALA A 338 0.16 33.11 11.31
N PHE A 339 -0.61 33.78 10.48
CA PHE A 339 -1.16 35.09 10.85
C PHE A 339 -2.29 34.92 11.85
N GLY A 340 -2.18 35.49 13.05
CA GLY A 340 -3.20 35.39 14.08
C GLY A 340 -2.66 35.14 15.48
N PRO A 341 -3.53 34.80 16.44
CA PRO A 341 -3.13 34.62 17.84
C PRO A 341 -2.27 33.37 18.08
N ASP A 342 -2.42 32.36 17.26
CA ASP A 342 -1.62 31.14 17.29
C ASP A 342 -0.69 31.07 16.05
N PRO A 343 0.61 31.36 16.22
CA PRO A 343 1.56 31.29 15.11
C PRO A 343 1.88 29.88 14.63
N ASP A 344 1.50 28.85 15.40
CA ASP A 344 1.75 27.45 15.11
C ASP A 344 0.52 26.72 14.57
N ASP A 345 -0.60 27.46 14.36
CA ASP A 345 -1.83 26.91 13.80
C ASP A 345 -1.55 26.11 12.52
N PRO A 346 -1.69 24.78 12.53
CA PRO A 346 -1.34 23.94 11.38
C PRO A 346 -2.22 24.21 10.15
N ALA A 347 -3.41 24.78 10.31
CA ALA A 347 -4.29 25.14 9.21
C ALA A 347 -3.90 26.45 8.51
N ARG A 348 -3.02 27.26 9.09
CA ARG A 348 -2.70 28.62 8.63
C ARG A 348 -1.21 28.89 8.46
N ARG A 349 -0.34 28.08 9.08
CA ARG A 349 1.13 28.22 8.92
C ARG A 349 1.53 27.86 7.49
N THR A 350 2.62 28.45 7.02
CA THR A 350 3.14 28.22 5.66
C THR A 350 4.35 27.28 5.72
N PRO A 351 4.21 25.99 5.36
CA PRO A 351 5.30 25.03 5.44
C PRO A 351 6.37 25.28 4.36
N TRP A 352 7.63 25.10 4.72
CA TRP A 352 8.77 25.29 3.82
C TRP A 352 9.64 24.08 3.63
N SER A 353 9.92 23.32 4.70
CA SER A 353 10.78 22.15 4.62
C SER A 353 10.65 21.26 5.86
N GLU A 354 11.17 20.05 5.77
CA GLU A 354 11.31 19.12 6.88
C GLU A 354 12.68 18.44 6.81
N ALA A 355 13.50 18.62 7.85
CA ALA A 355 14.82 18.02 7.94
C ALA A 355 14.84 16.86 8.93
N VAL A 356 15.68 15.85 8.66
CA VAL A 356 15.99 14.76 9.61
C VAL A 356 17.33 15.08 10.28
N PRO A 357 17.40 15.09 11.62
CA PRO A 357 18.66 15.32 12.32
C PRO A 357 19.63 14.15 12.13
N GLY A 358 20.89 14.45 11.97
CA GLY A 358 21.97 13.45 11.91
C GLY A 358 22.21 12.74 13.25
N SER A 359 23.14 11.78 13.27
CA SER A 359 23.46 10.95 14.44
C SER A 359 23.97 11.74 15.66
N ASP A 360 24.41 12.99 15.47
CA ASP A 360 24.83 13.92 16.52
C ASP A 360 23.74 14.95 16.87
N GLY A 361 22.53 14.80 16.31
CA GLY A 361 21.40 15.71 16.46
C GLY A 361 21.50 16.99 15.62
N ARG A 362 22.53 17.15 14.80
CA ARG A 362 22.69 18.32 13.92
C ARG A 362 21.79 18.22 12.71
N PHE A 363 21.36 19.38 12.26
CA PHE A 363 20.60 19.52 11.01
C PHE A 363 21.13 20.71 10.19
N SER A 364 20.86 20.67 8.90
CA SER A 364 21.06 21.77 7.98
C SER A 364 19.91 21.78 6.97
N VAL A 365 19.39 22.94 6.64
CA VAL A 365 18.31 23.16 5.69
C VAL A 365 18.49 24.49 4.98
N MET A 366 18.09 24.58 3.74
CA MET A 366 18.09 25.85 3.02
C MET A 366 16.70 26.47 3.00
N LEU A 367 16.65 27.78 3.29
CA LEU A 367 15.39 28.53 3.31
C LEU A 367 15.53 29.81 2.48
N PRO A 368 14.45 30.29 1.83
CA PRO A 368 14.40 31.61 1.22
C PRO A 368 14.72 32.71 2.24
N ARG A 369 15.50 33.71 1.80
CA ARG A 369 15.90 34.84 2.61
C ARG A 369 14.82 35.90 2.79
N ASP A 370 15.09 36.86 3.68
CA ASP A 370 14.23 38.00 3.98
C ASP A 370 12.84 37.62 4.55
N ARG A 371 12.82 36.58 5.39
CA ARG A 371 11.60 36.02 6.00
C ARG A 371 11.82 35.63 7.45
N SER A 372 10.72 35.46 8.17
CA SER A 372 10.69 34.93 9.54
C SER A 372 10.13 33.52 9.55
N TYR A 373 10.79 32.65 10.28
CA TYR A 373 10.43 31.23 10.35
C TYR A 373 10.28 30.75 11.77
N ARG A 374 9.69 29.58 11.89
CA ARG A 374 9.68 28.76 13.10
C ARG A 374 10.19 27.37 12.77
N VAL A 375 10.89 26.75 13.71
CA VAL A 375 11.31 25.36 13.66
C VAL A 375 10.69 24.59 14.82
N GLN A 376 10.05 23.47 14.52
CA GLN A 376 9.43 22.60 15.50
C GLN A 376 10.03 21.19 15.44
N PRO A 377 10.78 20.77 16.47
CA PRO A 377 11.29 19.41 16.57
C PRO A 377 10.16 18.41 16.84
N TRP A 378 10.27 17.27 16.20
CA TRP A 378 9.36 16.15 16.41
C TRP A 378 10.08 14.81 16.24
N ALA A 379 9.92 13.90 17.20
CA ALA A 379 10.51 12.57 17.12
C ALA A 379 9.60 11.51 17.76
N PHE A 380 9.73 10.27 17.32
CA PHE A 380 9.06 9.15 17.97
C PHE A 380 9.39 9.12 19.47
N GLY A 381 8.34 9.10 20.29
CA GLY A 381 8.48 9.10 21.74
C GLY A 381 8.96 10.40 22.38
N LEU A 382 9.08 11.48 21.60
CA LEU A 382 9.36 12.81 22.14
C LEU A 382 8.04 13.48 22.56
N PRO A 383 7.98 14.08 23.77
CA PRO A 383 6.86 14.95 24.10
C PRO A 383 6.77 16.13 23.13
N ALA A 384 5.58 16.69 22.98
CA ALA A 384 5.38 17.88 22.15
C ALA A 384 6.38 18.98 22.57
N ALA A 385 7.13 19.49 21.59
CA ALA A 385 8.12 20.54 21.78
C ALA A 385 7.59 21.87 21.23
N ALA A 386 7.85 22.95 21.93
CA ALA A 386 7.51 24.28 21.44
C ALA A 386 8.38 24.64 20.23
N ALA A 387 7.80 25.37 19.29
CA ALA A 387 8.54 25.86 18.14
C ALA A 387 9.43 27.08 18.51
N THR A 388 10.63 27.11 17.91
CA THR A 388 11.60 28.21 18.06
C THR A 388 11.48 29.17 16.88
N SER A 389 11.34 30.48 17.15
CA SER A 389 11.28 31.53 16.12
C SER A 389 12.66 32.03 15.75
N PHE A 390 12.89 32.31 14.47
CA PHE A 390 14.12 32.92 13.97
C PHE A 390 13.83 33.70 12.68
N ALA A 391 14.78 34.55 12.28
CA ALA A 391 14.70 35.28 11.02
C ALA A 391 15.88 34.91 10.13
N VAL A 392 15.62 34.83 8.84
CA VAL A 392 16.62 34.57 7.81
C VAL A 392 16.78 35.84 6.99
N ALA A 393 17.97 36.47 7.06
CA ALA A 393 18.34 37.62 6.24
C ALA A 393 19.17 37.18 5.02
N ARG A 394 20.44 37.56 4.93
CA ARG A 394 21.33 37.25 3.79
C ARG A 394 22.42 36.25 4.12
N ASP A 395 22.72 36.12 5.40
CA ASP A 395 23.82 35.31 5.91
C ASP A 395 23.27 34.00 6.49
N ASP A 396 24.11 32.98 6.52
CA ASP A 396 23.80 31.70 7.15
C ASP A 396 23.43 31.88 8.63
N VAL A 397 22.50 31.07 9.10
CA VAL A 397 21.95 31.16 10.46
C VAL A 397 22.29 29.89 11.24
N ASP A 398 22.99 30.02 12.36
CA ASP A 398 23.17 28.96 13.33
C ASP A 398 22.21 29.15 14.51
N LEU A 399 21.27 28.27 14.69
CA LEU A 399 20.28 28.28 15.78
C LEU A 399 20.85 27.74 17.10
N GLY A 400 22.05 27.17 17.06
CA GLY A 400 22.67 26.52 18.23
C GLY A 400 21.89 25.30 18.68
N ASP A 401 21.85 25.05 20.00
CA ASP A 401 21.13 23.94 20.60
C ASP A 401 19.63 24.27 20.80
N ILE A 402 18.75 23.58 20.11
CA ILE A 402 17.31 23.62 20.35
C ILE A 402 16.99 22.57 21.41
N THR A 403 16.66 23.04 22.62
CA THR A 403 16.36 22.15 23.75
C THR A 403 14.89 21.73 23.72
N VAL A 404 14.65 20.42 23.80
CA VAL A 404 13.30 19.84 23.85
C VAL A 404 13.06 19.10 25.17
N PRO A 405 11.79 18.88 25.58
CA PRO A 405 11.45 18.17 26.81
C PRO A 405 12.05 16.76 26.83
N ALA A 406 12.33 16.25 28.03
CA ALA A 406 12.86 14.90 28.19
C ALA A 406 11.80 13.85 27.87
N SER A 407 12.16 12.90 27.03
CA SER A 407 11.39 11.66 26.81
C SER A 407 11.55 10.70 28.01
N ALA A 408 10.79 9.61 27.95
CA ALA A 408 10.98 8.44 28.81
C ALA A 408 11.48 7.25 27.96
N ARG A 409 11.85 6.16 28.60
CA ARG A 409 12.22 4.90 27.94
C ARG A 409 11.40 3.71 28.45
N LEU A 410 11.06 2.83 27.54
CA LEU A 410 10.50 1.52 27.84
C LEU A 410 11.49 0.46 27.38
N ARG A 411 11.96 -0.38 28.32
CA ARG A 411 12.68 -1.61 28.01
C ARG A 411 11.79 -2.79 28.30
N ALA A 412 11.47 -3.58 27.30
CA ALA A 412 10.66 -4.77 27.48
C ALA A 412 11.38 -6.00 26.94
N THR A 413 11.19 -7.11 27.62
CA THR A 413 11.67 -8.42 27.23
C THR A 413 10.47 -9.35 27.13
N VAL A 414 10.27 -9.99 25.97
CA VAL A 414 9.20 -10.95 25.75
C VAL A 414 9.81 -12.34 25.63
N VAL A 415 9.25 -13.31 26.38
CA VAL A 415 9.61 -14.72 26.31
C VAL A 415 8.40 -15.55 25.90
N THR A 416 8.65 -16.73 25.34
CA THR A 416 7.58 -17.62 24.84
C THR A 416 7.21 -18.75 25.83
N THR A 417 8.01 -18.93 26.88
CA THR A 417 7.80 -19.95 27.92
C THR A 417 7.95 -19.31 29.30
N PRO A 418 7.02 -19.55 30.24
CA PRO A 418 7.16 -19.07 31.61
C PRO A 418 8.44 -19.62 32.25
N GLY A 419 9.16 -18.76 33.00
CA GLY A 419 10.39 -19.13 33.66
C GLY A 419 11.62 -19.27 32.77
N GLN A 420 11.51 -18.97 31.50
CA GLN A 420 12.64 -18.85 30.57
C GLN A 420 13.58 -17.74 31.06
N ALA A 421 14.90 -17.99 31.04
CA ALA A 421 15.90 -17.04 31.54
C ALA A 421 16.02 -15.74 30.75
N GLY A 422 15.50 -15.73 29.53
CA GLY A 422 15.43 -14.58 28.63
C GLY A 422 14.91 -14.99 27.27
N PRO A 423 14.65 -14.03 26.35
CA PRO A 423 14.26 -14.35 24.98
C PRO A 423 15.43 -15.01 24.25
N ASP A 424 15.14 -15.72 23.20
CA ASP A 424 16.11 -16.28 22.27
C ASP A 424 15.97 -15.61 20.89
N GLU A 425 16.91 -15.86 20.00
CA GLU A 425 16.91 -15.36 18.61
C GLU A 425 15.67 -15.78 17.80
N LYS A 426 14.87 -16.72 18.34
CA LYS A 426 13.65 -17.24 17.73
C LYS A 426 12.38 -16.65 18.33
N THR A 427 12.50 -15.71 19.25
CA THR A 427 11.36 -15.01 19.84
C THR A 427 10.90 -13.89 18.90
N PHE A 428 9.84 -14.13 18.15
CA PHE A 428 9.14 -13.10 17.39
C PHE A 428 7.96 -12.60 18.20
N ALA A 429 7.85 -11.29 18.37
CA ALA A 429 6.78 -10.68 19.15
C ALA A 429 6.50 -9.25 18.70
N GLU A 430 5.32 -8.77 19.06
CA GLU A 430 4.90 -7.39 18.88
C GLU A 430 4.58 -6.76 20.23
N LEU A 431 4.97 -5.49 20.41
CA LEU A 431 4.46 -4.63 21.48
C LEU A 431 3.47 -3.61 20.91
N VAL A 432 2.38 -3.39 21.65
CA VAL A 432 1.42 -2.32 21.39
C VAL A 432 1.30 -1.45 22.64
N LEU A 433 1.45 -0.14 22.48
CA LEU A 433 1.36 0.82 23.56
C LEU A 433 0.07 1.64 23.44
N VAL A 434 -0.71 1.65 24.51
CA VAL A 434 -1.97 2.38 24.58
C VAL A 434 -1.91 3.33 25.78
N PRO A 435 -1.95 4.67 25.60
CA PRO A 435 -2.02 5.61 26.72
C PRO A 435 -3.28 5.36 27.55
N VAL A 436 -3.15 5.27 28.88
CA VAL A 436 -4.29 5.13 29.81
C VAL A 436 -5.14 6.39 29.77
N THR A 437 -4.51 7.54 29.76
CA THR A 437 -5.16 8.83 29.54
C THR A 437 -4.69 9.32 28.18
N PRO A 438 -5.58 9.49 27.20
CA PRO A 438 -5.20 10.15 25.96
C PRO A 438 -4.48 11.46 26.26
N PRO A 439 -3.41 11.82 25.54
CA PRO A 439 -2.73 13.09 25.73
C PRO A 439 -3.78 14.21 25.76
N SER A 440 -3.85 14.93 26.90
CA SER A 440 -4.85 15.97 27.07
C SER A 440 -4.63 17.07 26.05
N GLY A 441 -5.62 17.33 25.26
CA GLY A 441 -5.84 18.55 24.53
C GLY A 441 -5.30 18.52 23.11
N ASP A 442 -4.05 18.37 22.86
CA ASP A 442 -3.54 18.52 21.50
C ASP A 442 -2.82 17.24 21.11
N ALA A 443 -3.36 16.54 20.12
CA ALA A 443 -2.57 15.60 19.34
C ALA A 443 -1.22 16.29 19.03
N PRO A 444 -0.07 15.60 19.13
CA PRO A 444 1.19 16.20 18.72
C PRO A 444 0.94 16.87 17.37
N PRO A 445 1.43 18.10 17.18
CA PRO A 445 1.15 18.84 15.96
C PRO A 445 1.50 17.92 14.79
N PRO A 446 0.63 17.82 13.80
CA PRO A 446 0.92 16.99 12.65
C PRO A 446 2.29 17.41 12.11
N SER A 447 3.09 16.45 11.66
CA SER A 447 4.32 16.73 10.93
C SER A 447 4.01 17.70 9.79
N LEU A 448 5.01 18.19 9.09
CA LEU A 448 4.79 18.94 7.85
C LEU A 448 3.81 18.20 6.92
N TYR A 449 3.80 16.90 7.00
CA TYR A 449 2.98 16.02 6.17
C TYR A 449 1.56 15.82 6.66
N GLY A 450 1.24 16.20 7.88
CA GLY A 450 -0.14 16.23 8.38
C GLY A 450 -0.94 14.93 8.36
N LEU A 451 -0.31 13.84 8.01
CA LEU A 451 -0.97 12.62 7.61
C LEU A 451 -0.36 11.44 8.35
N PHE A 452 -1.11 10.91 9.31
CA PHE A 452 -0.73 9.71 10.04
C PHE A 452 -1.91 8.75 10.13
N PRO A 453 -2.37 8.24 8.99
CA PRO A 453 -3.34 7.15 9.05
C PRO A 453 -2.69 5.99 9.80
N GLY A 454 -3.33 5.49 10.83
CA GLY A 454 -2.88 4.34 11.61
C GLY A 454 -1.95 4.62 12.80
N CYS A 455 -1.69 5.87 13.15
CA CYS A 455 -1.05 6.24 14.40
C CYS A 455 -2.09 6.61 15.46
N ASP A 456 -2.76 5.63 16.02
CA ASP A 456 -3.66 5.82 17.17
C ASP A 456 -3.31 4.80 18.26
N PRO A 457 -2.84 5.23 19.42
CA PRO A 457 -2.42 6.60 19.77
C PRO A 457 -1.09 6.97 19.14
N MET A 458 -0.93 8.24 18.81
CA MET A 458 0.30 8.73 18.21
C MET A 458 1.40 8.91 19.25
N LEU A 459 2.51 8.17 19.11
CA LEU A 459 3.71 8.30 19.93
C LEU A 459 4.87 9.00 19.20
N GLY A 460 4.67 9.39 17.96
CA GLY A 460 5.65 10.05 17.11
C GLY A 460 5.28 9.96 15.63
N PRO A 461 6.10 10.51 14.73
CA PRO A 461 5.85 10.42 13.29
C PRO A 461 6.00 8.97 12.80
N PRO A 462 5.19 8.55 11.82
CA PRO A 462 5.36 7.27 11.15
C PRO A 462 6.67 7.23 10.35
N HIS A 463 7.12 6.03 10.03
CA HIS A 463 8.27 5.79 9.16
C HIS A 463 8.08 4.43 8.46
N GLY A 464 8.90 4.14 7.42
CA GLY A 464 8.75 2.96 6.59
C GLY A 464 8.72 1.63 7.35
N GLY A 465 9.54 1.50 8.41
CA GLY A 465 9.58 0.29 9.25
C GLY A 465 8.43 0.18 10.27
N SER A 466 7.75 1.26 10.60
CA SER A 466 6.66 1.30 11.57
C SER A 466 5.77 2.52 11.35
N PRO A 467 4.93 2.53 10.34
CA PRO A 467 3.95 3.60 10.14
C PRO A 467 2.90 3.67 11.25
N ALA A 468 2.72 2.57 12.02
CA ALA A 468 1.90 2.59 13.22
C ALA A 468 2.73 3.08 14.41
N CYS A 469 2.63 4.31 14.76
CA CYS A 469 3.47 4.99 15.75
C CYS A 469 3.48 4.40 17.17
N ASN A 470 2.57 3.49 17.51
CA ASN A 470 2.46 2.88 18.82
C ASN A 470 2.80 1.37 18.82
N ARG A 471 3.36 0.85 17.72
CA ARG A 471 3.67 -0.58 17.55
C ARG A 471 5.14 -0.81 17.30
N ALA A 472 5.65 -1.94 17.73
CA ALA A 472 6.99 -2.39 17.42
C ALA A 472 7.03 -3.91 17.31
N VAL A 473 7.82 -4.42 16.37
CA VAL A 473 8.07 -5.85 16.18
C VAL A 473 9.54 -6.18 16.40
N THR A 474 9.84 -7.41 16.82
CA THR A 474 11.21 -7.87 17.06
C THR A 474 11.37 -9.35 16.77
N ASN A 475 12.57 -9.74 16.39
CA ASN A 475 13.01 -11.12 16.20
C ASN A 475 13.94 -11.63 17.32
N GLY A 476 13.94 -11.01 18.46
CA GLY A 476 14.77 -11.42 19.60
C GLY A 476 14.10 -11.14 20.94
N GLY A 477 12.80 -10.83 20.91
CA GLY A 477 11.99 -10.57 22.13
C GLY A 477 12.41 -9.35 22.93
N GLY A 478 13.42 -8.58 22.50
CA GLY A 478 13.93 -7.40 23.18
C GLY A 478 13.44 -6.11 22.55
N PHE A 479 12.99 -5.17 23.38
CA PHE A 479 12.56 -3.83 22.98
C PHE A 479 13.25 -2.78 23.84
N ASP A 480 13.76 -1.74 23.22
CA ASP A 480 14.28 -0.54 23.90
C ASP A 480 13.72 0.68 23.17
N LEU A 481 12.64 1.26 23.68
CA LEU A 481 11.83 2.25 23.02
C LEU A 481 11.87 3.58 23.75
N ARG A 482 12.12 4.66 23.04
CA ARG A 482 11.81 6.01 23.51
C ARG A 482 10.28 6.21 23.46
N ILE A 483 9.69 6.68 24.56
CA ILE A 483 8.26 6.95 24.67
C ILE A 483 8.04 8.30 25.35
N PRO A 484 6.93 9.01 25.12
CA PRO A 484 6.55 10.16 25.93
C PRO A 484 6.38 9.77 27.40
N PRO A 485 6.69 10.64 28.35
CA PRO A 485 6.32 10.42 29.75
C PRO A 485 4.81 10.27 29.90
N GLY A 486 4.35 9.33 30.70
CA GLY A 486 2.92 9.07 30.85
C GLY A 486 2.61 7.73 31.46
N GLN A 487 1.34 7.38 31.42
CA GLN A 487 0.79 6.10 31.88
C GLN A 487 0.29 5.32 30.67
N TYR A 488 0.70 4.04 30.57
CA TYR A 488 0.41 3.20 29.41
C TYR A 488 -0.03 1.81 29.81
N TYR A 489 -0.96 1.24 29.02
CA TYR A 489 -1.09 -0.21 28.86
C TYR A 489 -0.07 -0.66 27.80
N VAL A 490 0.79 -1.58 28.15
CA VAL A 490 1.76 -2.20 27.24
C VAL A 490 1.32 -3.63 27.01
N TYR A 491 0.98 -3.95 25.76
CA TYR A 491 0.59 -5.29 25.36
C TYR A 491 1.75 -5.98 24.66
N ALA A 492 1.95 -7.27 24.96
CA ALA A 492 2.79 -8.17 24.16
C ALA A 492 1.90 -9.22 23.50
N THR A 493 2.08 -9.45 22.19
CA THR A 493 1.28 -10.40 21.40
C THR A 493 2.13 -11.19 20.41
N ARG A 494 1.63 -12.37 20.01
CA ARG A 494 2.11 -13.20 18.90
C ARG A 494 0.95 -13.69 18.02
N GLY A 495 -0.02 -12.81 17.81
CA GLY A 495 -1.18 -13.11 16.99
C GLY A 495 -2.31 -13.82 17.75
N PRO A 496 -3.42 -14.17 17.04
CA PRO A 496 -4.65 -14.68 17.66
C PRO A 496 -4.51 -16.10 18.24
N PHE A 497 -3.44 -16.83 17.89
CA PHE A 497 -3.23 -18.21 18.35
C PHE A 497 -2.20 -18.29 19.50
N ALA A 498 -2.04 -17.19 20.23
CA ALA A 498 -1.20 -17.10 21.41
C ALA A 498 -1.93 -16.39 22.56
N THR A 499 -1.38 -16.50 23.76
CA THR A 499 -1.82 -15.68 24.90
C THR A 499 -1.49 -14.21 24.65
N LEU A 500 -2.22 -13.33 25.31
CA LEU A 500 -1.92 -11.90 25.38
C LEU A 500 -1.34 -11.61 26.76
N ASP A 501 -0.31 -10.77 26.85
CA ASP A 501 0.15 -10.23 28.14
C ASP A 501 0.00 -8.71 28.16
N ARG A 502 -0.36 -8.15 29.32
CA ARG A 502 -0.58 -6.72 29.51
C ARG A 502 0.04 -6.25 30.82
N ALA A 503 0.81 -5.20 30.73
CA ALA A 503 1.32 -4.50 31.90
C ALA A 503 0.84 -3.03 31.89
N GLU A 504 0.56 -2.48 33.05
CA GLU A 504 0.35 -1.05 33.24
C GLU A 504 1.63 -0.42 33.80
N ILE A 505 2.09 0.66 33.14
CA ILE A 505 3.28 1.38 33.55
C ILE A 505 3.01 2.87 33.69
N THR A 506 3.75 3.50 34.60
CA THR A 506 3.86 4.96 34.67
C THR A 506 5.34 5.34 34.58
N VAL A 507 5.67 6.20 33.60
CA VAL A 507 7.07 6.60 33.36
C VAL A 507 7.18 8.12 33.40
N ALA A 508 8.04 8.63 34.27
CA ALA A 508 8.34 10.05 34.36
C ALA A 508 9.34 10.49 33.27
N ALA A 509 9.40 11.80 32.99
CA ALA A 509 10.39 12.39 32.09
C ALA A 509 11.81 12.01 32.53
N GLY A 510 12.64 11.55 31.60
CA GLY A 510 13.99 11.03 31.85
C GLY A 510 14.04 9.66 32.53
N GLY A 511 12.89 9.07 32.92
CA GLY A 511 12.78 7.76 33.54
C GLY A 511 12.81 6.60 32.54
N THR A 512 13.05 5.39 33.09
CA THR A 512 12.98 4.13 32.32
C THR A 512 12.06 3.17 33.04
N ALA A 513 11.09 2.62 32.33
CA ALA A 513 10.32 1.44 32.77
C ALA A 513 10.97 0.18 32.19
N SER A 514 10.98 -0.90 32.97
CA SER A 514 11.46 -2.22 32.53
C SER A 514 10.37 -3.25 32.74
N LEU A 515 10.08 -4.04 31.70
CA LEU A 515 9.05 -5.10 31.71
C LEU A 515 9.64 -6.44 31.30
N SER A 516 9.10 -7.50 31.91
CA SER A 516 9.27 -8.89 31.46
C SER A 516 7.89 -9.47 31.19
N MET A 517 7.64 -9.88 29.94
CA MET A 517 6.33 -10.30 29.47
C MET A 517 6.40 -11.72 28.90
N VAL A 518 5.29 -12.45 28.94
CA VAL A 518 5.22 -13.86 28.52
C VAL A 518 4.09 -14.05 27.53
N VAL A 519 4.40 -14.53 26.33
CA VAL A 519 3.41 -14.83 25.29
C VAL A 519 3.59 -16.25 24.79
N GLN A 520 2.62 -17.13 25.07
CA GLN A 520 2.69 -18.56 24.76
C GLN A 520 1.79 -18.91 23.58
N SER A 521 2.29 -19.72 22.65
CA SER A 521 1.44 -20.30 21.59
C SER A 521 0.43 -21.27 22.21
N LEU A 522 -0.79 -21.27 21.71
CA LEU A 522 -1.90 -22.11 22.12
C LEU A 522 -2.23 -23.15 21.03
N PRO A 523 -2.58 -24.39 21.38
CA PRO A 523 -2.93 -25.44 20.42
C PRO A 523 -4.36 -25.26 19.90
N LEU A 524 -4.55 -24.25 19.04
CA LEU A 524 -5.87 -23.87 18.51
C LEU A 524 -6.14 -24.44 17.13
N LEU A 525 -5.10 -24.66 16.33
CA LEU A 525 -5.28 -25.18 14.96
C LEU A 525 -5.63 -26.66 14.99
N PRO A 526 -6.58 -27.11 14.16
CA PRO A 526 -6.80 -28.52 13.90
C PRO A 526 -5.54 -29.22 13.39
N PRO A 527 -5.32 -30.51 13.71
CA PRO A 527 -4.16 -31.23 13.20
C PRO A 527 -4.05 -31.18 11.67
N GLY A 528 -2.85 -30.92 11.17
CA GLY A 528 -2.57 -30.82 9.73
C GLY A 528 -2.99 -29.50 9.07
N ALA A 529 -3.59 -28.56 9.82
CA ALA A 529 -3.95 -27.27 9.31
C ALA A 529 -2.80 -26.25 9.40
N LEU A 530 -2.77 -25.31 8.46
CA LEU A 530 -1.88 -24.16 8.44
C LEU A 530 -2.68 -22.88 8.37
N SER A 531 -2.17 -21.82 8.99
CA SER A 531 -2.72 -20.48 8.84
C SER A 531 -2.03 -19.70 7.71
N GLY A 532 -2.81 -18.97 6.90
CA GLY A 532 -2.26 -18.21 5.76
C GLY A 532 -2.90 -16.85 5.56
N ASP A 533 -2.11 -15.90 5.04
CA ASP A 533 -2.56 -14.60 4.57
C ASP A 533 -2.19 -14.49 3.08
N PHE A 534 -3.19 -14.30 2.23
CA PHE A 534 -3.05 -14.42 0.78
C PHE A 534 -3.10 -13.07 0.06
N HIS A 535 -3.10 -11.98 0.82
CA HIS A 535 -3.12 -10.64 0.28
C HIS A 535 -2.30 -9.70 1.17
N VAL A 536 -1.06 -9.45 0.75
CA VAL A 536 -0.11 -8.65 1.52
C VAL A 536 0.83 -7.86 0.61
N HIS A 537 1.17 -6.64 1.04
CA HIS A 537 2.05 -5.73 0.31
C HIS A 537 3.34 -5.48 1.07
N GLY A 538 4.45 -5.56 0.34
CA GLY A 538 5.78 -5.20 0.78
C GLY A 538 6.25 -3.90 0.15
N ALA A 539 7.56 -3.65 0.26
CA ALA A 539 8.14 -2.42 -0.26
C ALA A 539 8.18 -2.33 -1.80
N ALA A 540 7.92 -3.42 -2.52
CA ALA A 540 7.84 -3.42 -3.98
C ALA A 540 6.51 -2.86 -4.50
N SER A 541 5.44 -2.91 -3.70
CA SER A 541 4.15 -2.32 -4.04
C SER A 541 4.21 -0.81 -4.17
N PHE A 542 3.51 -0.22 -5.13
CA PHE A 542 3.57 1.24 -5.35
C PHE A 542 3.03 2.06 -4.16
N ASP A 543 2.25 1.45 -3.31
CA ASP A 543 1.54 2.08 -2.20
C ASP A 543 1.98 1.59 -0.80
N SER A 544 3.03 0.80 -0.73
CA SER A 544 3.65 0.37 0.53
C SER A 544 5.13 0.73 0.59
N SER A 545 5.62 1.11 1.77
CA SER A 545 7.02 1.43 2.05
C SER A 545 7.62 0.60 3.19
N ILE A 546 6.89 -0.42 3.65
CA ILE A 546 7.38 -1.26 4.75
C ILE A 546 8.56 -2.10 4.27
N PRO A 547 9.74 -2.02 4.92
CA PRO A 547 10.88 -2.85 4.55
C PRO A 547 10.55 -4.34 4.67
N ASP A 548 10.97 -5.15 3.70
CA ASP A 548 10.68 -6.59 3.64
C ASP A 548 11.13 -7.34 4.91
N GLN A 549 12.25 -6.92 5.51
CA GLN A 549 12.66 -7.47 6.82
C GLN A 549 11.62 -7.24 7.91
N THR A 550 11.10 -6.02 8.01
CA THR A 550 10.05 -5.69 8.98
C THR A 550 8.77 -6.44 8.65
N ARG A 551 8.44 -6.56 7.38
CA ARG A 551 7.29 -7.32 6.88
C ARG A 551 7.37 -8.78 7.31
N VAL A 552 8.47 -9.47 7.03
CA VAL A 552 8.68 -10.88 7.42
C VAL A 552 8.65 -11.06 8.94
N ILE A 553 9.32 -10.19 9.70
CA ILE A 553 9.30 -10.24 11.17
C ILE A 553 7.87 -10.05 11.69
N SER A 554 7.07 -9.19 11.08
CA SER A 554 5.69 -8.95 11.50
C SER A 554 4.78 -10.17 11.27
N PHE A 555 4.97 -10.94 10.20
CA PHE A 555 4.27 -12.22 9.98
C PHE A 555 4.57 -13.23 11.07
N LEU A 556 5.83 -13.39 11.39
CA LEU A 556 6.29 -14.31 12.44
C LEU A 556 5.80 -13.85 13.83
N ALA A 557 5.76 -12.53 14.06
CA ALA A 557 5.19 -11.96 15.29
C ALA A 557 3.66 -12.12 15.36
N ALA A 558 2.99 -12.20 14.22
CA ALA A 558 1.56 -12.51 14.15
C ALA A 558 1.25 -14.02 14.12
N GLY A 559 2.27 -14.89 14.02
CA GLY A 559 2.10 -16.33 13.97
C GLY A 559 1.37 -16.81 12.72
N VAL A 560 1.73 -16.31 11.54
CA VAL A 560 1.24 -16.76 10.25
C VAL A 560 2.20 -17.81 9.69
N ASP A 561 1.68 -18.93 9.17
CA ASP A 561 2.49 -20.04 8.65
C ASP A 561 2.79 -19.90 7.16
N VAL A 562 1.83 -19.39 6.38
CA VAL A 562 1.95 -19.23 4.91
C VAL A 562 1.59 -17.80 4.53
N VAL A 563 2.41 -17.18 3.69
CA VAL A 563 2.19 -15.83 3.17
C VAL A 563 2.33 -15.85 1.66
N VAL A 564 1.37 -15.26 0.96
CA VAL A 564 1.46 -15.00 -0.48
C VAL A 564 1.90 -13.55 -0.68
N ALA A 565 3.04 -13.33 -1.33
CA ALA A 565 3.49 -12.00 -1.70
C ALA A 565 2.65 -11.51 -2.89
N THR A 566 1.95 -10.39 -2.74
CA THR A 566 0.99 -9.88 -3.73
C THR A 566 1.14 -8.39 -3.97
N ASP A 567 2.38 -7.94 -4.15
CA ASP A 567 2.64 -6.55 -4.50
C ASP A 567 1.98 -6.17 -5.83
N HIS A 568 1.53 -4.93 -5.95
CA HIS A 568 0.82 -4.42 -7.13
C HIS A 568 1.67 -4.49 -8.40
N ASP A 569 1.16 -5.14 -9.43
CA ASP A 569 1.63 -5.16 -10.82
C ASP A 569 3.07 -5.63 -11.00
N VAL A 570 3.61 -6.37 -10.02
CA VAL A 570 4.95 -6.94 -10.07
C VAL A 570 4.97 -8.30 -9.38
N VAL A 571 5.61 -9.29 -9.99
CA VAL A 571 5.79 -10.59 -9.32
C VAL A 571 6.86 -10.47 -8.25
N THR A 572 6.49 -10.74 -7.00
CA THR A 572 7.40 -10.59 -5.85
C THR A 572 7.49 -11.83 -4.97
N THR A 573 8.50 -11.81 -4.10
CA THR A 573 8.77 -12.86 -3.14
C THR A 573 9.55 -12.33 -1.95
N TYR A 574 9.34 -12.90 -0.76
CA TYR A 574 10.17 -12.62 0.43
C TYR A 574 11.23 -13.70 0.68
N LYS A 575 11.51 -14.59 -0.30
CA LYS A 575 12.49 -15.69 -0.12
C LYS A 575 13.90 -15.17 0.18
N ASP A 576 14.35 -14.16 -0.56
CA ASP A 576 15.68 -13.55 -0.33
C ASP A 576 15.78 -12.93 1.08
N THR A 577 14.70 -12.35 1.56
CA THR A 577 14.59 -11.80 2.92
C THR A 577 14.64 -12.89 3.98
N LEU A 578 13.99 -14.04 3.76
CA LEU A 578 14.12 -15.21 4.64
C LEU A 578 15.56 -15.73 4.71
N GLU A 579 16.25 -15.78 3.58
CA GLU A 579 17.67 -16.18 3.55
C GLU A 579 18.54 -15.21 4.34
N MET A 580 18.38 -13.91 4.12
CA MET A 580 19.12 -12.86 4.83
C MET A 580 18.86 -12.89 6.36
N LEU A 581 17.66 -13.25 6.79
CA LEU A 581 17.30 -13.40 8.19
C LEU A 581 17.69 -14.78 8.76
N GLY A 582 18.27 -15.70 7.96
CA GLY A 582 18.58 -17.06 8.39
C GLY A 582 17.36 -17.94 8.67
N LEU A 583 16.23 -17.65 8.04
CA LEU A 583 14.94 -18.30 8.28
C LEU A 583 14.53 -19.28 7.17
N ALA A 584 15.17 -19.27 6.03
CA ALA A 584 14.78 -20.03 4.84
C ALA A 584 14.66 -21.55 5.07
N THR A 585 15.46 -22.10 6.00
CA THR A 585 15.46 -23.55 6.30
C THR A 585 14.78 -23.90 7.61
N THR A 586 14.11 -22.97 8.25
CA THR A 586 13.55 -23.18 9.60
C THR A 586 12.15 -23.80 9.60
N GLY A 587 11.46 -23.81 8.46
CA GLY A 587 10.07 -24.27 8.34
C GLY A 587 9.06 -23.44 9.16
N ARG A 588 9.48 -22.25 9.63
CA ARG A 588 8.62 -21.38 10.48
C ARG A 588 7.59 -20.58 9.71
N ILE A 589 7.88 -20.29 8.47
CA ILE A 589 7.02 -19.57 7.56
C ILE A 589 7.34 -20.02 6.14
N THR A 590 6.31 -20.19 5.35
CA THR A 590 6.42 -20.44 3.91
C THR A 590 5.97 -19.20 3.15
N VAL A 591 6.76 -18.77 2.18
CA VAL A 591 6.41 -17.68 1.26
C VAL A 591 6.10 -18.27 -0.10
N ILE A 592 4.93 -17.95 -0.61
CA ILE A 592 4.50 -18.20 -1.98
C ILE A 592 4.62 -16.89 -2.76
N SER A 593 5.26 -16.92 -3.92
CA SER A 593 5.43 -15.76 -4.78
C SER A 593 4.16 -15.51 -5.60
N GLY A 594 3.80 -14.27 -5.80
CA GLY A 594 2.59 -13.87 -6.53
C GLY A 594 2.62 -12.41 -6.95
N THR A 595 1.47 -11.91 -7.33
CA THR A 595 1.23 -10.50 -7.68
C THR A 595 -0.24 -10.15 -7.45
N GLU A 596 -0.53 -8.90 -7.14
CA GLU A 596 -1.85 -8.32 -7.32
C GLU A 596 -1.87 -7.53 -8.64
N GLN A 597 -2.69 -7.92 -9.59
CA GLN A 597 -2.94 -7.16 -10.81
C GLN A 597 -4.05 -6.15 -10.54
N THR A 598 -3.82 -4.90 -10.91
CA THR A 598 -4.67 -3.75 -10.56
C THR A 598 -5.10 -2.98 -11.78
N PRO A 599 -5.79 -3.62 -12.74
CA PRO A 599 -6.14 -2.99 -14.00
C PRO A 599 -6.98 -1.74 -13.78
N ASN A 600 -6.41 -0.60 -14.10
CA ASN A 600 -7.15 0.64 -14.12
C ASN A 600 -7.77 0.85 -15.50
N ILE A 601 -9.03 1.27 -15.48
CA ILE A 601 -9.60 1.98 -16.62
C ILE A 601 -9.61 3.45 -16.22
N PRO A 602 -8.59 4.22 -16.54
CA PRO A 602 -8.49 5.61 -16.13
C PRO A 602 -9.41 6.49 -16.96
N TRP A 603 -10.67 6.12 -17.00
CA TRP A 603 -11.74 7.02 -17.37
C TRP A 603 -11.89 8.00 -16.20
N PHE A 604 -11.06 9.03 -16.17
CA PHE A 604 -11.38 10.18 -15.35
C PHE A 604 -12.81 10.54 -15.65
N ALA A 605 -13.64 10.54 -14.62
CA ALA A 605 -15.07 10.77 -14.75
C ALA A 605 -15.34 11.96 -15.68
N VAL A 606 -15.63 11.66 -16.91
CA VAL A 606 -16.27 12.65 -17.77
C VAL A 606 -17.64 12.89 -17.10
N PRO A 607 -17.96 14.12 -16.68
CA PRO A 607 -19.24 14.40 -16.05
C PRO A 607 -20.38 13.77 -16.83
N GLY A 608 -21.16 12.92 -16.19
CA GLY A 608 -22.25 12.19 -16.83
C GLY A 608 -21.87 10.80 -17.38
N ASN A 609 -20.63 10.35 -17.24
CA ASN A 609 -20.21 9.00 -17.61
C ASN A 609 -20.25 8.09 -16.40
N ASP A 610 -20.88 6.93 -16.56
CA ASP A 610 -21.11 5.93 -15.53
C ASP A 610 -20.09 4.76 -15.62
N LEU A 611 -18.90 5.06 -16.14
CA LEU A 611 -17.84 4.07 -16.34
C LEU A 611 -17.02 3.87 -15.07
N PRO A 612 -16.69 2.62 -14.71
CA PRO A 612 -15.84 2.33 -13.56
C PRO A 612 -14.42 2.84 -13.79
N THR A 613 -13.70 3.12 -12.71
CA THR A 613 -12.29 3.51 -12.75
C THR A 613 -11.34 2.32 -12.75
N THR A 614 -11.84 1.14 -12.43
CA THR A 614 -11.12 -0.13 -12.43
C THR A 614 -12.09 -1.28 -12.71
N VAL A 615 -11.56 -2.41 -13.12
CA VAL A 615 -12.33 -3.65 -13.33
C VAL A 615 -12.12 -4.67 -12.19
N GLY A 616 -11.65 -4.22 -11.04
CA GLY A 616 -11.34 -5.04 -9.88
C GLY A 616 -9.85 -5.34 -9.79
N HIS A 617 -9.41 -5.79 -8.62
CA HIS A 617 -8.06 -6.23 -8.34
C HIS A 617 -8.04 -7.75 -8.17
N PHE A 618 -6.97 -8.39 -8.65
CA PHE A 618 -6.88 -9.85 -8.64
C PHE A 618 -5.49 -10.33 -8.22
N ASN A 619 -5.45 -11.24 -7.24
CA ASN A 619 -4.21 -11.94 -6.88
C ASN A 619 -4.04 -13.20 -7.72
N PHE A 620 -2.80 -13.45 -8.13
CA PHE A 620 -2.36 -14.65 -8.84
C PHE A 620 -1.16 -15.28 -8.14
N TRP A 621 -1.23 -16.58 -7.87
CA TRP A 621 -0.13 -17.38 -7.34
C TRP A 621 -0.29 -18.87 -7.63
N PRO A 622 0.76 -19.74 -7.49
CA PRO A 622 2.15 -19.36 -7.34
C PRO A 622 2.74 -18.83 -8.65
N LEU A 623 3.69 -17.91 -8.56
CA LEU A 623 4.40 -17.36 -9.72
C LEU A 623 5.91 -17.37 -9.45
N ASP A 624 6.72 -17.52 -10.50
CA ASP A 624 8.16 -17.42 -10.39
C ASP A 624 8.64 -16.05 -10.92
N PRO A 625 9.20 -15.17 -10.05
CA PRO A 625 9.67 -13.86 -10.47
C PRO A 625 10.88 -13.99 -11.40
N ASP A 626 10.86 -13.30 -12.54
CA ASP A 626 11.96 -13.22 -13.51
C ASP A 626 12.43 -11.77 -13.63
N ARG A 627 13.46 -11.42 -12.89
CA ARG A 627 14.07 -10.08 -12.88
C ARG A 627 14.64 -9.62 -14.22
N SER A 628 14.81 -10.52 -15.20
CA SER A 628 15.23 -10.13 -16.55
C SER A 628 14.10 -9.57 -17.39
N LYS A 629 12.86 -9.66 -16.92
CA LYS A 629 11.66 -9.18 -17.58
C LYS A 629 11.07 -7.95 -16.88
N PRO A 630 10.36 -7.08 -17.60
CA PRO A 630 9.61 -5.98 -17.00
C PRO A 630 8.69 -6.49 -15.88
N ARG A 631 8.61 -5.76 -14.77
CA ARG A 631 7.76 -6.08 -13.62
C ARG A 631 7.97 -7.52 -13.08
N ASN A 632 9.20 -8.03 -13.18
CA ASN A 632 9.56 -9.42 -12.85
C ASN A 632 8.71 -10.48 -13.57
N GLY A 633 8.19 -10.15 -14.76
CA GLY A 633 7.39 -11.01 -15.60
C GLY A 633 5.88 -10.79 -15.52
N ALA A 634 5.36 -9.95 -14.63
CA ALA A 634 3.94 -9.60 -14.63
C ALA A 634 3.53 -8.95 -15.96
N PRO A 635 2.34 -9.26 -16.51
CA PRO A 635 1.85 -8.60 -17.72
C PRO A 635 1.50 -7.13 -17.45
N TRP A 636 1.39 -6.34 -18.51
CA TRP A 636 0.76 -5.03 -18.44
C TRP A 636 -0.77 -5.23 -18.46
N ASP A 637 -1.42 -4.79 -17.41
CA ASP A 637 -2.82 -5.14 -17.12
C ASP A 637 -3.81 -3.99 -17.35
N GLU A 638 -3.33 -2.77 -17.57
CA GLU A 638 -4.17 -1.62 -17.82
C GLU A 638 -5.09 -1.84 -19.03
N LEU A 639 -6.34 -1.43 -18.92
CA LEU A 639 -7.39 -1.62 -19.93
C LEU A 639 -7.71 -3.09 -20.24
N ARG A 640 -7.27 -4.04 -19.42
CA ARG A 640 -7.57 -5.46 -19.57
C ARG A 640 -8.83 -5.84 -18.80
N GLU A 641 -9.65 -6.68 -19.43
CA GLU A 641 -10.75 -7.34 -18.72
C GLU A 641 -10.21 -8.52 -17.88
N PRO A 642 -10.86 -8.89 -16.77
CA PRO A 642 -10.39 -9.99 -15.91
C PRO A 642 -10.08 -11.29 -16.66
N GLY A 643 -10.94 -11.71 -17.58
CA GLY A 643 -10.73 -12.93 -18.38
C GLY A 643 -9.50 -12.84 -19.27
N GLN A 644 -9.24 -11.69 -19.90
CA GLN A 644 -8.03 -11.46 -20.69
C GLN A 644 -6.77 -11.52 -19.82
N MET A 645 -6.84 -10.94 -18.64
CA MET A 645 -5.73 -10.94 -17.69
C MET A 645 -5.43 -12.37 -17.19
N MET A 646 -6.47 -13.18 -16.91
CA MET A 646 -6.32 -14.60 -16.56
C MET A 646 -5.66 -15.39 -17.70
N ASP A 647 -6.08 -15.17 -18.93
CA ASP A 647 -5.49 -15.83 -20.11
C ASP A 647 -4.01 -15.43 -20.30
N GLU A 648 -3.66 -14.15 -20.12
CA GLU A 648 -2.28 -13.67 -20.19
C GLU A 648 -1.42 -14.28 -19.08
N MET A 649 -1.93 -14.36 -17.84
CA MET A 649 -1.23 -14.98 -16.73
C MET A 649 -0.96 -16.47 -17.00
N ASP A 650 -1.94 -17.22 -17.51
CA ASP A 650 -1.76 -18.63 -17.87
C ASP A 650 -0.77 -18.82 -19.03
N ALA A 651 -0.70 -17.87 -19.95
CA ALA A 651 0.26 -17.89 -21.05
C ALA A 651 1.71 -17.61 -20.62
N LEU A 652 1.88 -16.75 -19.60
CA LEU A 652 3.20 -16.32 -19.11
C LEU A 652 3.78 -17.24 -18.03
N PHE A 653 2.90 -17.84 -17.21
CA PHE A 653 3.29 -18.64 -16.06
C PHE A 653 2.69 -20.05 -16.13
N ALA A 654 3.55 -21.05 -16.20
CA ALA A 654 3.11 -22.43 -16.10
C ALA A 654 2.68 -22.73 -14.66
N GLY A 655 1.40 -23.03 -14.44
CA GLY A 655 0.91 -23.47 -13.13
C GLY A 655 0.41 -22.39 -12.20
N VAL A 656 -0.21 -21.33 -12.72
CA VAL A 656 -1.05 -20.46 -11.87
C VAL A 656 -2.07 -21.32 -11.12
N GLY A 657 -1.90 -21.41 -9.80
CA GLY A 657 -2.68 -22.30 -8.95
C GLY A 657 -4.00 -21.67 -8.54
N VAL A 658 -4.00 -20.38 -8.20
CA VAL A 658 -5.18 -19.68 -7.67
C VAL A 658 -5.29 -18.29 -8.28
N ARG A 659 -6.53 -17.93 -8.62
CA ARG A 659 -6.96 -16.59 -9.07
C ARG A 659 -7.96 -16.06 -8.05
N GLN A 660 -7.61 -15.02 -7.33
CA GLN A 660 -8.43 -14.44 -6.27
C GLN A 660 -8.97 -13.07 -6.68
N LEU A 661 -10.27 -12.88 -6.57
CA LEU A 661 -10.90 -11.56 -6.62
C LEU A 661 -10.74 -10.88 -5.25
N ASN A 662 -10.02 -9.76 -5.22
CA ASN A 662 -9.75 -8.98 -4.03
C ASN A 662 -10.88 -7.99 -3.74
N HIS A 663 -11.13 -7.69 -2.46
CA HIS A 663 -12.06 -6.66 -1.95
C HIS A 663 -13.21 -6.32 -2.93
N PRO A 664 -14.10 -7.27 -3.24
CA PRO A 664 -14.93 -7.33 -4.45
C PRO A 664 -15.92 -6.17 -4.61
N PHE A 665 -16.19 -5.41 -3.55
CA PHE A 665 -17.11 -4.26 -3.54
C PHE A 665 -16.50 -3.02 -2.91
N SER A 666 -15.18 -2.91 -2.91
CA SER A 666 -14.47 -1.75 -2.36
C SER A 666 -14.65 -0.50 -3.22
N GLU A 667 -14.43 0.62 -2.57
CA GLU A 667 -14.30 1.92 -3.21
C GLU A 667 -13.00 2.58 -2.77
N THR A 668 -12.43 3.39 -3.63
CA THR A 668 -11.31 4.25 -3.26
C THR A 668 -11.74 5.24 -2.19
N LYS A 669 -10.78 5.84 -1.49
CA LYS A 669 -11.04 6.93 -0.53
C LYS A 669 -11.78 8.13 -1.12
N LEU A 670 -11.97 8.16 -2.43
CA LEU A 670 -12.70 9.18 -3.19
C LEU A 670 -14.12 8.76 -3.58
N GLY A 671 -14.57 7.58 -3.12
CA GLY A 671 -15.89 7.03 -3.46
C GLY A 671 -15.97 6.52 -4.90
N ARG A 672 -14.83 6.15 -5.52
CA ARG A 672 -14.81 5.52 -6.85
C ARG A 672 -14.79 4.01 -6.71
N GLU A 673 -15.37 3.32 -7.66
CA GLU A 673 -15.36 1.87 -7.72
C GLU A 673 -13.92 1.36 -7.79
N GLN A 674 -13.60 0.36 -6.97
CA GLN A 674 -12.33 -0.34 -6.96
C GLN A 674 -12.53 -1.86 -7.08
N GLY A 675 -13.58 -2.41 -6.46
CA GLY A 675 -13.93 -3.83 -6.56
C GLY A 675 -14.73 -4.16 -7.82
N PHE A 676 -14.52 -5.35 -8.41
CA PHE A 676 -15.20 -5.79 -9.64
C PHE A 676 -16.73 -5.79 -9.53
N LEU A 677 -17.28 -6.32 -8.44
CA LEU A 677 -18.74 -6.38 -8.26
C LEU A 677 -19.34 -5.00 -8.07
N ARG A 678 -18.57 -4.06 -7.52
CA ARG A 678 -18.99 -2.66 -7.46
C ARG A 678 -18.91 -1.97 -8.82
N ALA A 679 -17.86 -2.25 -9.60
CA ALA A 679 -17.69 -1.70 -10.95
C ALA A 679 -18.86 -2.06 -11.87
N ILE A 680 -19.38 -3.28 -11.77
CA ILE A 680 -20.57 -3.72 -12.52
C ILE A 680 -21.89 -3.33 -11.85
N LYS A 681 -21.86 -2.66 -10.67
CA LYS A 681 -23.03 -2.28 -9.86
C LYS A 681 -23.94 -3.48 -9.54
N TYR A 682 -23.30 -4.55 -9.09
CA TYR A 682 -24.01 -5.80 -8.79
C TYR A 682 -24.97 -5.64 -7.61
N ASP A 683 -26.27 -5.93 -7.86
CA ASP A 683 -27.29 -6.04 -6.83
C ASP A 683 -27.47 -7.52 -6.42
N PRO A 684 -27.18 -7.89 -5.18
CA PRO A 684 -27.19 -9.28 -4.73
C PRO A 684 -28.60 -9.94 -4.76
N ARG A 685 -29.65 -9.15 -4.95
CA ARG A 685 -31.04 -9.65 -5.07
C ARG A 685 -31.39 -10.10 -6.49
N THR A 686 -30.52 -9.84 -7.46
CA THR A 686 -30.73 -10.13 -8.88
C THR A 686 -29.71 -11.13 -9.40
N PRO A 687 -30.03 -11.92 -10.45
CA PRO A 687 -29.01 -12.72 -11.09
C PRO A 687 -27.85 -11.86 -11.61
N ILE A 688 -26.61 -12.28 -11.37
CA ILE A 688 -25.45 -11.51 -11.79
C ILE A 688 -25.43 -11.23 -13.30
N ALA A 689 -25.94 -12.18 -14.10
CA ALA A 689 -26.05 -12.03 -15.56
C ALA A 689 -27.08 -10.99 -16.01
N SER A 690 -27.92 -10.45 -15.11
CA SER A 690 -28.96 -9.47 -15.43
C SER A 690 -28.53 -8.03 -15.15
N GLY A 691 -27.24 -7.78 -14.93
CA GLY A 691 -26.70 -6.45 -14.66
C GLY A 691 -27.13 -5.42 -15.72
N ALA A 692 -27.62 -4.25 -15.25
CA ALA A 692 -28.19 -3.21 -16.09
C ALA A 692 -27.26 -2.00 -16.31
N SER A 693 -26.06 -2.00 -15.74
CA SER A 693 -25.08 -0.94 -15.96
C SER A 693 -24.35 -1.11 -17.29
N PHE A 694 -23.84 -0.01 -17.86
CA PHE A 694 -23.00 -0.10 -19.05
C PHE A 694 -21.77 -0.99 -18.81
N ALA A 695 -21.16 -0.90 -17.63
CA ALA A 695 -20.03 -1.78 -17.27
C ALA A 695 -20.46 -3.25 -17.21
N ALA A 696 -21.61 -3.56 -16.61
CA ALA A 696 -22.15 -4.92 -16.62
C ALA A 696 -22.41 -5.42 -18.06
N ASP A 697 -22.95 -4.55 -18.91
CA ASP A 697 -23.23 -4.85 -20.31
C ASP A 697 -21.96 -5.23 -21.10
N VAL A 698 -20.83 -4.63 -20.78
CA VAL A 698 -19.53 -4.92 -21.40
C VAL A 698 -18.85 -6.11 -20.72
N LEU A 699 -18.69 -6.06 -19.39
CA LEU A 699 -17.84 -6.99 -18.64
C LEU A 699 -18.52 -8.37 -18.38
N LEU A 700 -19.85 -8.46 -18.51
CA LEU A 700 -20.58 -9.73 -18.37
C LEU A 700 -20.91 -10.39 -19.72
N ARG A 701 -20.62 -9.73 -20.84
CA ARG A 701 -20.62 -10.39 -22.14
C ARG A 701 -19.40 -11.31 -22.23
N GLU A 702 -19.61 -12.50 -22.76
CA GLU A 702 -18.53 -13.45 -22.96
C GLU A 702 -17.44 -12.85 -23.84
N PRO A 703 -16.20 -12.71 -23.37
CA PRO A 703 -15.07 -12.51 -24.27
C PRO A 703 -15.01 -13.75 -25.18
N GLY A 704 -15.11 -13.55 -26.47
CA GLY A 704 -15.36 -14.65 -27.37
C GLY A 704 -14.20 -15.62 -27.54
N GLY A 705 -14.47 -16.89 -27.38
CA GLY A 705 -13.64 -17.99 -27.87
C GLY A 705 -13.65 -19.21 -26.94
N ALA A 706 -13.75 -20.40 -27.49
CA ALA A 706 -13.60 -21.63 -26.74
C ALA A 706 -12.17 -21.76 -26.18
N GLY A 707 -12.04 -21.94 -24.87
CA GLY A 707 -10.76 -22.09 -24.17
C GLY A 707 -10.19 -20.81 -23.53
N HIS A 708 -10.96 -19.71 -23.54
CA HIS A 708 -10.60 -18.47 -22.85
C HIS A 708 -11.38 -18.30 -21.54
N HIS A 709 -10.74 -17.67 -20.56
CA HIS A 709 -11.41 -17.33 -19.30
C HIS A 709 -12.51 -16.28 -19.53
N GLN A 710 -13.60 -16.48 -18.79
CA GLN A 710 -14.65 -15.46 -18.65
C GLN A 710 -14.28 -14.48 -17.54
N ASN A 711 -14.86 -13.28 -17.55
CA ASN A 711 -14.63 -12.28 -16.51
C ASN A 711 -15.09 -12.73 -15.11
N LEU A 712 -15.84 -13.81 -15.01
CA LEU A 712 -16.29 -14.40 -13.75
C LEU A 712 -15.51 -15.66 -13.34
N ASP A 713 -14.42 -16.03 -14.00
CA ASP A 713 -13.71 -17.30 -13.79
C ASP A 713 -12.63 -17.26 -12.69
N TRP A 714 -12.72 -16.31 -11.74
CA TRP A 714 -11.87 -16.38 -10.56
C TRP A 714 -12.22 -17.59 -9.68
N ASP A 715 -11.22 -18.17 -9.03
CA ASP A 715 -11.35 -19.35 -8.19
C ASP A 715 -11.91 -19.04 -6.80
N VAL A 716 -11.38 -17.99 -6.17
CA VAL A 716 -11.69 -17.59 -4.81
C VAL A 716 -11.92 -16.07 -4.72
N GLN A 717 -12.67 -15.64 -3.72
CA GLN A 717 -12.89 -14.22 -3.50
C GLN A 717 -12.75 -13.83 -2.03
N GLU A 718 -12.34 -12.62 -1.78
CA GLU A 718 -12.32 -12.09 -0.43
C GLU A 718 -13.74 -11.88 0.10
N VAL A 719 -14.01 -12.50 1.23
CA VAL A 719 -15.21 -12.28 2.05
C VAL A 719 -14.89 -11.34 3.21
N MET A 720 -13.62 -11.34 3.66
CA MET A 720 -13.13 -10.40 4.65
C MET A 720 -11.78 -9.86 4.21
N THR A 721 -11.67 -8.54 4.09
CA THR A 721 -10.44 -7.83 3.76
C THR A 721 -10.17 -6.79 4.85
N GLY A 722 -8.99 -6.87 5.46
CA GLY A 722 -8.64 -6.03 6.61
C GLY A 722 -9.60 -6.16 7.80
N ALA A 723 -9.62 -5.16 8.65
CA ALA A 723 -10.36 -5.18 9.91
C ALA A 723 -11.81 -4.64 9.82
N SER A 724 -12.27 -4.22 8.63
CA SER A 724 -13.57 -3.56 8.47
C SER A 724 -14.77 -4.51 8.57
N ILE A 725 -15.53 -4.42 9.64
CA ILE A 725 -16.78 -5.18 9.81
C ILE A 725 -17.87 -4.77 8.80
N PRO A 726 -18.10 -3.48 8.48
CA PRO A 726 -19.03 -3.08 7.44
C PRO A 726 -18.70 -3.71 6.07
N ASN A 727 -17.44 -3.70 5.66
CA ASN A 727 -17.03 -4.31 4.39
C ASN A 727 -17.24 -5.83 4.41
N TRP A 728 -16.87 -6.51 5.51
CA TRP A 728 -17.12 -7.95 5.66
C TRP A 728 -18.60 -8.28 5.47
N LEU A 729 -19.52 -7.52 6.06
CA LEU A 729 -20.95 -7.79 5.94
C LEU A 729 -21.47 -7.61 4.50
N ARG A 730 -20.97 -6.61 3.77
CA ARG A 730 -21.29 -6.38 2.36
C ARG A 730 -20.74 -7.49 1.47
N TYR A 731 -19.45 -7.84 1.61
CA TYR A 731 -18.81 -8.89 0.82
C TYR A 731 -19.44 -10.25 1.09
N ARG A 732 -19.81 -10.53 2.33
CA ARG A 732 -20.55 -11.70 2.76
C ARG A 732 -21.92 -11.80 2.06
N ALA A 733 -22.68 -10.71 1.97
CA ALA A 733 -23.97 -10.69 1.29
C ALA A 733 -23.84 -10.98 -0.21
N LEU A 734 -22.85 -10.39 -0.87
CA LEU A 734 -22.52 -10.68 -2.28
C LEU A 734 -22.11 -12.13 -2.49
N TRP A 735 -21.26 -12.67 -1.61
CA TRP A 735 -20.84 -14.07 -1.66
C TRP A 735 -22.02 -15.05 -1.51
N PHE A 736 -22.93 -14.78 -0.56
CA PHE A 736 -24.14 -15.58 -0.38
C PHE A 736 -25.04 -15.55 -1.63
N SER A 737 -25.13 -14.41 -2.29
CA SER A 737 -25.87 -14.28 -3.55
C SER A 737 -25.27 -15.15 -4.66
N LEU A 738 -23.96 -15.16 -4.84
CA LEU A 738 -23.27 -16.00 -5.82
C LEU A 738 -23.49 -17.49 -5.53
N LEU A 739 -23.31 -17.90 -4.27
CA LEU A 739 -23.58 -19.30 -3.85
C LEU A 739 -25.02 -19.74 -4.14
N SER A 740 -25.98 -18.83 -3.87
CA SER A 740 -27.41 -19.11 -4.14
C SER A 740 -27.73 -19.26 -5.62
N GLN A 741 -26.90 -18.70 -6.50
CA GLN A 741 -27.01 -18.85 -7.95
C GLN A 741 -26.23 -20.05 -8.50
N GLY A 742 -25.56 -20.82 -7.65
CA GLY A 742 -24.74 -21.95 -8.08
C GLY A 742 -23.31 -21.58 -8.52
N LEU A 743 -22.93 -20.34 -8.32
CA LEU A 743 -21.59 -19.85 -8.62
C LEU A 743 -20.70 -20.03 -7.38
N PHE A 744 -20.15 -21.21 -7.20
CA PHE A 744 -19.22 -21.46 -6.11
C PHE A 744 -17.94 -20.64 -6.32
N ARG A 745 -17.59 -19.89 -5.31
CA ARG A 745 -16.28 -19.24 -5.13
C ARG A 745 -15.86 -19.48 -3.68
N ALA A 746 -14.66 -19.99 -3.47
CA ALA A 746 -14.21 -20.16 -2.10
C ALA A 746 -13.98 -18.79 -1.45
N GLY A 747 -14.48 -18.61 -0.23
CA GLY A 747 -14.36 -17.36 0.52
C GLY A 747 -13.04 -17.31 1.26
N THR A 748 -12.25 -16.24 1.07
CA THR A 748 -11.00 -15.99 1.76
C THR A 748 -11.11 -14.83 2.74
N ALA A 749 -10.16 -14.78 3.67
CA ALA A 749 -10.02 -13.72 4.68
C ALA A 749 -8.55 -13.29 4.73
N ASN A 750 -8.26 -12.07 4.30
CA ASN A 750 -6.89 -11.60 4.13
C ASN A 750 -6.72 -10.19 4.71
N SER A 751 -5.49 -9.84 5.03
CA SER A 751 -5.23 -8.57 5.69
C SER A 751 -5.17 -7.38 4.73
N ASP A 752 -4.73 -7.57 3.50
CA ASP A 752 -4.48 -6.48 2.55
C ASP A 752 -3.56 -5.41 3.17
N THR A 753 -2.50 -5.89 3.85
CA THR A 753 -1.70 -5.04 4.73
C THR A 753 -0.60 -4.31 3.99
N HIS A 754 -0.59 -2.98 4.12
CA HIS A 754 0.43 -2.08 3.57
C HIS A 754 1.37 -1.51 4.64
N SER A 755 1.03 -1.73 5.92
CA SER A 755 1.76 -1.15 7.06
C SER A 755 1.69 -2.05 8.30
N LEU A 756 2.30 -1.63 9.42
CA LEU A 756 2.10 -2.32 10.71
C LEU A 756 0.80 -1.92 11.43
N GLY A 757 0.08 -0.94 10.95
CA GLY A 757 -0.94 -0.25 11.72
C GLY A 757 -2.39 -0.46 11.33
N LEU A 758 -2.75 -0.06 10.12
CA LEU A 758 -4.16 0.03 9.71
C LEU A 758 -4.73 -1.34 9.38
N GLU A 759 -4.13 -1.99 8.42
CA GLU A 759 -4.48 -3.35 8.02
C GLU A 759 -3.57 -4.31 8.80
N ARG A 760 -4.15 -4.96 9.81
CA ARG A 760 -3.37 -5.78 10.72
C ARG A 760 -3.02 -7.11 10.10
N ILE A 761 -1.74 -7.36 9.99
CA ILE A 761 -1.21 -8.61 9.46
C ILE A 761 -1.80 -9.83 10.18
N GLY A 762 -2.33 -10.76 9.39
CA GLY A 762 -2.99 -11.95 9.90
C GLY A 762 -4.27 -11.70 10.70
N TYR A 763 -4.87 -10.51 10.58
CA TYR A 763 -6.20 -10.16 11.09
C TYR A 763 -7.00 -9.42 10.00
N PRO A 764 -7.71 -10.17 9.11
CA PRO A 764 -7.97 -11.61 9.16
C PRO A 764 -6.87 -12.48 8.56
N ARG A 765 -7.12 -13.81 8.57
CA ARG A 765 -6.33 -14.88 7.96
C ARG A 765 -7.20 -16.09 7.62
N ASN A 766 -6.64 -17.01 6.85
CA ASN A 766 -7.27 -18.28 6.53
C ASN A 766 -6.64 -19.42 7.36
N ILE A 767 -7.43 -20.45 7.66
CA ILE A 767 -6.97 -21.72 8.21
C ILE A 767 -7.28 -22.79 7.17
N VAL A 768 -6.26 -23.30 6.52
CA VAL A 768 -6.36 -24.31 5.44
C VAL A 768 -6.15 -25.68 6.04
N PHE A 769 -7.08 -26.61 5.80
CA PHE A 769 -7.09 -27.94 6.43
C PHE A 769 -6.25 -28.95 5.68
N ASP A 770 -5.65 -29.88 6.41
CA ASP A 770 -4.99 -31.09 5.91
C ASP A 770 -3.85 -30.84 4.90
N VAL A 771 -3.18 -29.70 4.98
CA VAL A 771 -2.12 -29.27 4.03
C VAL A 771 -0.71 -29.26 4.62
N GLN A 772 -0.56 -29.50 5.91
CA GLN A 772 0.75 -29.45 6.56
C GLN A 772 1.69 -30.52 5.97
N SER A 773 2.79 -30.07 5.43
CA SER A 773 3.92 -30.88 4.93
C SER A 773 5.23 -30.09 5.06
N ASP A 774 6.35 -30.77 5.03
CA ASP A 774 7.69 -30.15 5.11
C ASP A 774 8.61 -30.79 4.05
N PRO A 775 8.96 -30.04 2.97
CA PRO A 775 8.49 -28.72 2.58
C PRO A 775 6.97 -28.68 2.25
N LEU A 776 6.37 -27.49 2.24
CA LEU A 776 4.97 -27.31 1.84
C LEU A 776 4.75 -27.80 0.41
N ASP A 777 3.76 -28.68 0.23
CA ASP A 777 3.23 -29.06 -1.07
C ASP A 777 2.28 -27.95 -1.55
N VAL A 778 2.81 -27.04 -2.39
CA VAL A 778 2.08 -25.85 -2.85
C VAL A 778 0.87 -26.25 -3.71
N GLU A 779 0.97 -27.26 -4.58
CA GLU A 779 -0.15 -27.72 -5.42
C GLU A 779 -1.33 -28.22 -4.57
N ARG A 780 -1.01 -29.02 -3.55
CA ARG A 780 -2.03 -29.49 -2.58
C ARG A 780 -2.63 -28.35 -1.78
N PHE A 781 -1.80 -27.37 -1.40
CA PHE A 781 -2.26 -26.18 -0.68
C PHE A 781 -3.22 -25.35 -1.55
N ASP A 782 -2.86 -25.07 -2.78
CA ASP A 782 -3.68 -24.30 -3.73
C ASP A 782 -5.00 -25.02 -4.05
N GLU A 783 -4.97 -26.33 -4.20
CA GLU A 783 -6.21 -27.11 -4.41
C GLU A 783 -7.12 -27.04 -3.17
N ALA A 784 -6.58 -27.09 -1.97
CA ALA A 784 -7.38 -26.94 -0.76
C ALA A 784 -8.00 -25.54 -0.67
N VAL A 785 -7.27 -24.50 -1.09
CA VAL A 785 -7.76 -23.12 -1.17
C VAL A 785 -8.89 -23.01 -2.19
N ARG A 786 -8.68 -23.47 -3.44
CA ARG A 786 -9.72 -23.46 -4.50
C ARG A 786 -10.97 -24.25 -4.14
N SER A 787 -10.77 -25.36 -3.46
CA SER A 787 -11.88 -26.23 -3.02
C SER A 787 -12.65 -25.66 -1.83
N GLY A 788 -12.13 -24.61 -1.16
CA GLY A 788 -12.73 -24.07 0.04
C GLY A 788 -12.55 -24.94 1.28
N HIS A 789 -11.53 -25.84 1.31
CA HIS A 789 -11.17 -26.62 2.48
C HIS A 789 -10.48 -25.73 3.52
N MET A 790 -11.13 -24.64 3.89
CA MET A 790 -10.59 -23.64 4.80
C MET A 790 -11.69 -22.85 5.50
N VAL A 791 -11.29 -22.12 6.52
CA VAL A 791 -12.11 -21.13 7.24
C VAL A 791 -11.38 -19.79 7.27
N GLY A 792 -12.13 -18.69 7.16
CA GLY A 792 -11.62 -17.35 7.36
C GLY A 792 -11.83 -16.90 8.79
N THR A 793 -10.86 -16.18 9.35
CA THR A 793 -10.94 -15.72 10.75
C THR A 793 -10.06 -14.50 11.04
N ASN A 794 -10.50 -13.66 11.95
CA ASN A 794 -9.65 -12.66 12.62
C ASN A 794 -9.49 -12.94 14.14
N GLY A 795 -9.80 -14.17 14.57
CA GLY A 795 -9.66 -14.54 15.99
C GLY A 795 -10.08 -15.97 16.32
N PRO A 796 -11.39 -16.29 16.28
CA PRO A 796 -11.88 -17.64 16.58
C PRO A 796 -11.43 -18.68 15.56
N VAL A 797 -11.22 -19.92 16.00
CA VAL A 797 -10.95 -21.08 15.15
C VAL A 797 -12.19 -21.96 15.08
N LEU A 798 -12.68 -22.18 13.88
CA LEU A 798 -13.81 -23.07 13.59
C LEU A 798 -13.32 -24.45 13.14
N ASP A 799 -13.68 -25.49 13.86
CA ASP A 799 -13.53 -26.88 13.46
C ASP A 799 -14.93 -27.47 13.24
N VAL A 800 -15.38 -27.47 12.00
CA VAL A 800 -16.73 -27.85 11.60
C VAL A 800 -16.68 -29.00 10.62
N SER A 801 -17.57 -29.99 10.84
CA SER A 801 -17.72 -31.11 9.91
C SER A 801 -19.18 -31.62 9.86
N ILE A 802 -19.57 -32.19 8.74
CA ILE A 802 -20.77 -32.98 8.62
C ILE A 802 -20.37 -34.46 8.82
N ILE A 803 -20.98 -35.10 9.82
CA ILE A 803 -20.76 -36.52 10.16
C ILE A 803 -21.94 -37.32 9.68
N ASP A 804 -21.70 -38.31 8.83
CA ASP A 804 -22.71 -39.23 8.35
C ASP A 804 -22.21 -40.68 8.42
N GLY A 805 -22.66 -41.42 9.45
CA GLY A 805 -22.15 -42.73 9.75
C GLY A 805 -20.66 -42.72 10.08
N ALA A 806 -19.84 -43.33 9.27
CA ALA A 806 -18.38 -43.35 9.38
C ALA A 806 -17.69 -42.23 8.58
N ALA A 807 -18.44 -41.53 7.71
CA ALA A 807 -17.90 -40.43 6.92
C ALA A 807 -17.88 -39.09 7.68
N SER A 808 -16.87 -38.30 7.42
CA SER A 808 -16.74 -36.91 7.94
C SER A 808 -16.32 -36.01 6.81
N TYR A 809 -17.10 -34.97 6.56
CA TYR A 809 -16.91 -34.04 5.47
C TYR A 809 -16.51 -32.66 6.02
N ARG A 810 -15.51 -32.03 5.42
CA ARG A 810 -15.11 -30.65 5.63
C ARG A 810 -15.88 -29.71 4.70
N PRO A 811 -15.89 -28.37 4.95
CA PRO A 811 -16.43 -27.42 3.99
C PRO A 811 -15.73 -27.56 2.64
N GLY A 812 -16.43 -27.33 1.54
CA GLY A 812 -15.83 -27.36 0.20
C GLY A 812 -16.85 -27.32 -0.92
N ARG A 813 -16.32 -27.21 -2.15
CA ARG A 813 -17.13 -27.10 -3.39
C ARG A 813 -17.84 -28.36 -3.80
N ASP A 814 -17.33 -29.54 -3.40
CA ASP A 814 -17.87 -30.80 -3.87
C ASP A 814 -19.17 -31.11 -3.14
N PRO A 815 -20.28 -31.37 -3.89
CA PRO A 815 -21.54 -31.72 -3.27
C PRO A 815 -21.46 -33.03 -2.49
N ILE A 816 -22.01 -33.03 -1.29
CA ILE A 816 -22.09 -34.21 -0.43
C ILE A 816 -23.53 -34.69 -0.33
N THR A 817 -23.76 -35.98 -0.64
CA THR A 817 -25.07 -36.62 -0.39
C THR A 817 -25.10 -37.06 1.07
N VAL A 818 -26.16 -36.70 1.80
CA VAL A 818 -26.27 -36.92 3.24
C VAL A 818 -27.48 -37.78 3.58
N SER A 819 -27.30 -38.73 4.54
CA SER A 819 -28.39 -39.54 5.06
C SER A 819 -29.28 -38.75 6.02
N GLU A 820 -30.43 -39.38 6.41
CA GLU A 820 -31.32 -38.80 7.43
C GLU A 820 -30.70 -38.68 8.82
N SER A 821 -29.66 -39.48 9.06
CA SER A 821 -28.95 -39.50 10.36
C SER A 821 -27.76 -38.54 10.44
N ALA A 822 -27.46 -37.80 9.33
CA ALA A 822 -26.33 -36.90 9.26
C ALA A 822 -26.41 -35.77 10.32
N GLN A 823 -25.27 -35.44 10.89
CA GLN A 823 -25.14 -34.43 11.96
C GLN A 823 -24.11 -33.36 11.57
N LEU A 824 -24.42 -32.10 11.85
CA LEU A 824 -23.47 -31.02 11.84
C LEU A 824 -22.73 -30.98 13.20
N SER A 825 -21.42 -31.14 13.16
CA SER A 825 -20.54 -31.06 14.33
C SER A 825 -19.81 -29.74 14.31
N ILE A 826 -19.91 -28.96 15.39
CA ILE A 826 -19.29 -27.63 15.52
C ILE A 826 -18.43 -27.58 16.79
N THR A 827 -17.16 -27.22 16.63
CA THR A 827 -16.29 -26.84 17.73
C THR A 827 -15.71 -25.45 17.44
N VAL A 828 -15.82 -24.54 18.41
CA VAL A 828 -15.19 -23.22 18.33
C VAL A 828 -14.11 -23.13 19.38
N MET A 829 -12.92 -22.70 18.99
CA MET A 829 -11.78 -22.49 19.88
C MET A 829 -11.26 -21.07 19.75
N ALA A 830 -10.76 -20.48 20.84
CA ALA A 830 -10.12 -19.18 20.83
C ALA A 830 -9.10 -19.02 21.96
N ALA A 831 -8.20 -18.07 21.81
CA ALA A 831 -7.40 -17.59 22.93
C ALA A 831 -8.30 -16.86 23.96
N PRO A 832 -7.95 -16.87 25.24
CA PRO A 832 -8.83 -16.32 26.31
C PRO A 832 -9.15 -14.82 26.13
N TRP A 833 -8.31 -14.08 25.47
CA TRP A 833 -8.50 -12.64 25.22
C TRP A 833 -9.39 -12.32 24.00
N ILE A 834 -9.83 -13.34 23.27
CA ILE A 834 -10.70 -13.20 22.09
C ILE A 834 -12.14 -13.50 22.49
N PRO A 835 -13.04 -12.50 22.58
CA PRO A 835 -14.43 -12.72 22.98
C PRO A 835 -15.22 -13.43 21.88
N ILE A 836 -16.00 -14.44 22.26
CA ILE A 836 -16.96 -15.12 21.39
C ILE A 836 -18.34 -14.94 22.00
N GLU A 837 -19.20 -14.16 21.35
CA GLU A 837 -20.54 -13.85 21.84
C GLU A 837 -21.61 -14.74 21.25
N GLU A 838 -21.45 -15.13 19.98
CA GLU A 838 -22.48 -15.86 19.25
C GLU A 838 -21.87 -16.84 18.22
N ILE A 839 -22.58 -17.97 18.02
CA ILE A 839 -22.36 -18.91 16.93
C ILE A 839 -23.63 -18.94 16.07
N ARG A 840 -23.49 -18.81 14.77
CA ARG A 840 -24.59 -18.78 13.79
C ARG A 840 -24.49 -19.91 12.81
N ILE A 841 -25.59 -20.62 12.58
CA ILE A 841 -25.73 -21.59 11.49
C ILE A 841 -26.60 -20.97 10.39
N ILE A 842 -26.05 -20.84 9.22
CA ILE A 842 -26.64 -20.16 8.08
C ILE A 842 -26.88 -21.19 6.96
N VAL A 843 -28.08 -21.21 6.43
CA VAL A 843 -28.45 -22.08 5.31
C VAL A 843 -29.11 -21.20 4.25
N ASN A 844 -28.59 -21.23 3.03
CA ASN A 844 -29.12 -20.47 1.90
C ASN A 844 -29.34 -18.99 2.25
N GLY A 845 -28.34 -18.35 2.91
CA GLY A 845 -28.35 -16.95 3.32
C GLY A 845 -29.19 -16.64 4.57
N THR A 846 -29.94 -17.60 5.10
CA THR A 846 -30.81 -17.40 6.27
C THR A 846 -30.17 -17.98 7.52
N VAL A 847 -30.10 -17.20 8.60
CA VAL A 847 -29.70 -17.69 9.92
C VAL A 847 -30.76 -18.65 10.46
N LYS A 848 -30.50 -19.94 10.50
CA LYS A 848 -31.41 -20.98 10.99
C LYS A 848 -31.33 -21.17 12.49
N MET A 849 -30.18 -20.92 13.06
CA MET A 849 -29.94 -21.11 14.48
C MET A 849 -28.84 -20.20 14.97
N THR A 850 -29.00 -19.70 16.19
CA THR A 850 -27.96 -19.04 16.96
C THR A 850 -27.75 -19.78 18.27
N SER A 851 -26.49 -19.83 18.74
CA SER A 851 -26.12 -20.34 20.04
C SER A 851 -25.27 -19.30 20.75
N PRO A 852 -25.42 -19.11 22.07
CA PRO A 852 -24.55 -18.19 22.80
C PRO A 852 -23.10 -18.66 22.74
N GLY A 853 -22.19 -17.72 22.71
CA GLY A 853 -20.77 -17.94 22.83
C GLY A 853 -20.34 -18.19 24.27
N ALA A 854 -19.05 -18.09 24.53
CA ALA A 854 -18.48 -18.14 25.88
C ALA A 854 -17.43 -17.05 26.03
N MET A 855 -17.43 -16.41 27.18
CA MET A 855 -16.40 -15.46 27.60
C MET A 855 -15.65 -16.03 28.80
N VAL A 856 -14.34 -15.81 28.85
CA VAL A 856 -13.49 -16.24 29.97
C VAL A 856 -13.21 -15.02 30.85
N ALA A 857 -13.27 -15.22 32.16
CA ALA A 857 -13.00 -14.12 33.09
C ALA A 857 -11.52 -13.72 33.15
N ASP A 858 -10.59 -14.67 32.92
CA ASP A 858 -9.16 -14.42 32.87
C ASP A 858 -8.67 -14.31 31.43
N HIS A 859 -8.67 -13.08 30.88
CA HIS A 859 -8.28 -12.77 29.51
C HIS A 859 -6.78 -13.03 29.25
N PHE A 860 -5.96 -13.01 30.26
CA PHE A 860 -4.50 -13.16 30.15
C PHE A 860 -4.02 -14.57 30.53
N GLY A 861 -4.96 -15.47 30.80
CA GLY A 861 -4.69 -16.88 31.13
C GLY A 861 -4.21 -17.70 29.93
N THR A 862 -3.87 -18.95 30.17
CA THR A 862 -3.45 -19.93 29.16
C THR A 862 -4.56 -20.92 28.80
N GLN A 863 -5.72 -20.80 29.39
CA GLN A 863 -6.83 -21.70 29.17
C GLN A 863 -7.54 -21.38 27.85
N VAL A 864 -7.40 -22.27 26.86
CA VAL A 864 -8.12 -22.17 25.59
C VAL A 864 -9.63 -22.14 25.86
N VAL A 865 -10.31 -21.15 25.27
CA VAL A 865 -11.77 -21.12 25.18
C VAL A 865 -12.19 -22.21 24.21
N LYS A 866 -12.95 -23.18 24.67
CA LYS A 866 -13.51 -24.24 23.83
C LYS A 866 -15.01 -24.31 24.03
N ILE A 867 -15.74 -23.99 22.96
CA ILE A 867 -17.20 -24.06 22.90
C ILE A 867 -17.57 -25.19 21.94
N GLY A 868 -18.34 -26.16 22.42
CA GLY A 868 -18.80 -27.28 21.62
C GLY A 868 -18.33 -28.59 22.21
N ALA A 869 -18.34 -29.76 21.68
CA ALA A 869 -18.73 -30.39 20.46
C ALA A 869 -20.27 -30.41 20.28
N PHE A 870 -20.85 -29.39 19.74
CA PHE A 870 -22.28 -29.42 19.42
C PHE A 870 -22.53 -30.37 18.25
N LYS A 871 -23.54 -31.20 18.39
CA LYS A 871 -24.01 -32.03 17.27
C LYS A 871 -25.47 -31.71 17.01
N PHE A 872 -25.74 -31.20 15.85
CA PHE A 872 -27.11 -30.86 15.41
C PHE A 872 -27.55 -31.84 14.32
N PRO A 873 -28.76 -32.44 14.41
CA PRO A 873 -29.35 -33.15 13.29
C PRO A 873 -29.33 -32.22 12.07
N LEU A 874 -28.78 -32.66 10.96
CA LEU A 874 -28.56 -31.79 9.80
C LEU A 874 -29.88 -31.49 9.09
N ARG A 875 -30.71 -32.49 8.86
CA ARG A 875 -31.91 -32.40 8.04
C ARG A 875 -32.96 -31.35 8.47
N PRO A 876 -33.22 -31.13 9.78
CA PRO A 876 -34.06 -30.02 10.22
C PRO A 876 -33.53 -28.62 9.87
N LEU A 877 -32.20 -28.46 9.78
CA LEU A 877 -31.58 -27.18 9.39
C LEU A 877 -31.79 -26.85 7.92
N LEU A 878 -31.85 -27.90 7.06
CA LEU A 878 -32.05 -27.79 5.61
C LEU A 878 -33.53 -27.58 5.22
N THR A 879 -34.44 -27.61 6.20
CA THR A 879 -35.87 -27.45 5.95
C THR A 879 -36.21 -25.98 5.66
N SER A 880 -36.91 -25.74 4.56
CA SER A 880 -37.43 -24.41 4.20
C SER A 880 -38.94 -24.47 3.97
N MET A 881 -39.64 -23.38 4.15
CA MET A 881 -41.04 -23.20 3.79
C MET A 881 -41.08 -22.71 2.33
N LYS A 882 -41.63 -23.55 1.43
CA LYS A 882 -41.84 -23.16 0.04
C LYS A 882 -43.29 -23.49 -0.36
N ASP A 883 -44.00 -22.47 -0.87
CA ASP A 883 -45.41 -22.61 -1.28
C ASP A 883 -46.36 -23.08 -0.16
N GLY A 884 -46.05 -22.78 1.09
CA GLY A 884 -46.79 -23.19 2.27
C GLY A 884 -46.47 -24.62 2.78
N ASP A 885 -45.60 -25.34 2.11
CA ASP A 885 -45.15 -26.69 2.50
C ASP A 885 -43.71 -26.63 3.10
N SER A 886 -43.50 -27.47 4.12
CA SER A 886 -42.18 -27.71 4.69
C SER A 886 -41.43 -28.71 3.79
N LYS A 887 -40.37 -28.25 3.08
CA LYS A 887 -39.55 -29.07 2.19
C LYS A 887 -38.09 -29.04 2.61
N VAL A 888 -37.45 -30.19 2.56
CA VAL A 888 -35.99 -30.33 2.62
C VAL A 888 -35.48 -30.31 1.19
N GLY A 889 -34.54 -29.45 0.88
CA GLY A 889 -33.97 -29.30 -0.46
C GLY A 889 -32.47 -29.09 -0.42
N ASP A 890 -31.87 -29.21 -1.57
CA ASP A 890 -30.46 -28.94 -1.77
C ASP A 890 -30.10 -27.57 -1.23
N SER A 891 -28.96 -27.48 -0.58
CA SER A 891 -28.64 -26.33 0.18
C SER A 891 -27.12 -26.10 0.26
N TRP A 892 -26.74 -24.87 0.51
CA TRP A 892 -25.42 -24.57 1.04
C TRP A 892 -25.53 -24.16 2.52
N LEU A 893 -24.53 -24.55 3.32
CA LEU A 893 -24.50 -24.30 4.74
C LEU A 893 -23.15 -23.69 5.15
N ILE A 894 -23.20 -22.62 5.95
CA ILE A 894 -22.05 -21.93 6.53
C ILE A 894 -22.23 -21.81 8.05
N VAL A 895 -21.14 -21.92 8.81
CA VAL A 895 -21.10 -21.66 10.24
C VAL A 895 -20.24 -20.43 10.49
N GLU A 896 -20.74 -19.50 11.27
CA GLU A 896 -20.00 -18.33 11.76
C GLU A 896 -19.92 -18.32 13.27
N ALA A 897 -18.85 -17.73 13.82
CA ALA A 897 -18.70 -17.49 15.25
C ALA A 897 -17.92 -16.20 15.53
N GLY A 898 -18.22 -15.55 16.63
CA GLY A 898 -17.51 -14.36 17.09
C GLY A 898 -18.45 -13.31 17.69
N HIS A 899 -18.31 -12.08 17.24
CA HIS A 899 -19.13 -10.96 17.70
C HIS A 899 -20.60 -11.14 17.34
N LYS A 900 -21.48 -10.69 18.21
CA LYS A 900 -22.93 -10.66 17.96
C LYS A 900 -23.25 -9.52 16.99
N LEU A 901 -23.85 -9.88 15.84
CA LEU A 901 -24.17 -8.91 14.82
C LEU A 901 -25.36 -8.02 15.22
N PRO A 902 -25.30 -6.71 14.90
CA PRO A 902 -26.47 -5.84 14.98
C PRO A 902 -27.53 -6.27 13.95
N PRO A 903 -28.75 -5.76 14.03
CA PRO A 903 -29.74 -5.96 12.98
C PRO A 903 -29.19 -5.43 11.65
N LEU A 904 -29.18 -6.28 10.63
CA LEU A 904 -28.71 -5.91 9.30
C LEU A 904 -29.86 -5.25 8.56
N VAL A 905 -29.69 -4.00 8.16
CA VAL A 905 -30.69 -3.18 7.48
C VAL A 905 -30.06 -2.62 6.20
N ASP A 906 -30.77 -2.71 5.11
CA ASP A 906 -30.46 -2.04 3.84
C ASP A 906 -31.22 -0.70 3.84
N VAL A 907 -30.53 0.41 4.07
CA VAL A 907 -31.11 1.74 4.24
C VAL A 907 -31.28 2.45 2.90
N ASP A 908 -30.33 2.29 2.00
CA ASP A 908 -30.32 2.98 0.70
C ASP A 908 -30.97 2.15 -0.42
N GLY A 909 -31.26 0.88 -0.15
CA GLY A 909 -31.98 0.01 -1.08
C GLY A 909 -31.11 -0.64 -2.14
N ASP A 910 -29.79 -0.71 -1.93
CA ASP A 910 -28.84 -1.34 -2.86
C ASP A 910 -28.74 -2.87 -2.71
N GLY A 911 -29.42 -3.45 -1.74
CA GLY A 911 -29.41 -4.88 -1.43
C GLY A 911 -28.33 -5.30 -0.47
N LEU A 912 -27.51 -4.39 0.02
CA LEU A 912 -26.41 -4.64 0.92
C LEU A 912 -26.73 -4.11 2.34
N PRO A 913 -26.18 -4.74 3.38
CA PRO A 913 -26.40 -4.23 4.73
C PRO A 913 -25.59 -2.94 4.98
N ASP A 914 -26.28 -1.94 5.50
CA ASP A 914 -25.70 -0.71 6.02
C ASP A 914 -25.49 -0.82 7.52
N VAL A 915 -24.24 -0.91 7.92
CA VAL A 915 -23.84 -0.88 9.34
C VAL A 915 -22.92 0.30 9.57
N ALA A 916 -23.37 1.24 10.37
CA ALA A 916 -22.56 2.38 10.75
C ALA A 916 -21.54 1.97 11.83
N ASP A 917 -20.36 2.60 11.85
CA ASP A 917 -19.37 2.40 12.92
C ASP A 917 -19.94 2.70 14.32
N THR A 918 -20.99 3.53 14.41
CA THR A 918 -21.70 3.85 15.66
C THR A 918 -22.55 2.69 16.18
N ASP A 919 -22.90 1.73 15.33
CA ASP A 919 -23.70 0.55 15.68
C ASP A 919 -22.82 -0.59 16.22
N LEU A 920 -21.51 -0.45 16.06
CA LEU A 920 -20.54 -1.38 16.60
C LEU A 920 -20.27 -1.09 18.08
N PRO A 921 -20.09 -2.11 18.93
CA PRO A 921 -19.86 -1.90 20.35
C PRO A 921 -18.66 -1.01 20.60
N ARG A 922 -18.79 -0.07 21.50
CA ARG A 922 -17.68 0.77 21.91
C ARG A 922 -16.77 0.01 22.84
N ARG A 923 -15.49 0.30 22.75
CA ARG A 923 -14.43 -0.17 23.61
C ARG A 923 -14.76 0.13 25.08
N VAL A 924 -14.87 -0.91 25.92
CA VAL A 924 -15.05 -0.80 27.37
C VAL A 924 -13.78 -1.27 28.08
N GLU A 925 -13.17 -0.43 28.87
CA GLU A 925 -11.82 -0.56 29.44
C GLU A 925 -11.57 -1.81 30.30
N THR A 926 -12.63 -2.50 30.69
CA THR A 926 -12.56 -3.62 31.65
C THR A 926 -12.91 -4.98 31.05
N ASP A 927 -13.13 -5.08 29.75
CA ASP A 927 -13.52 -6.35 29.12
C ASP A 927 -12.58 -6.82 28.01
N ALA A 928 -12.77 -8.05 27.54
CA ALA A 928 -11.96 -8.64 26.48
C ALA A 928 -12.11 -7.88 25.13
N THR A 929 -13.19 -7.16 24.91
CA THR A 929 -13.39 -6.33 23.72
C THR A 929 -12.39 -5.18 23.70
N PHE A 930 -12.14 -4.55 24.84
CA PHE A 930 -11.10 -3.53 24.98
C PHE A 930 -9.71 -4.07 24.61
N ASP A 931 -9.33 -5.23 25.16
CA ASP A 931 -8.03 -5.83 24.90
C ASP A 931 -7.91 -6.27 23.44
N TYR A 932 -8.96 -6.85 22.87
CA TYR A 932 -9.00 -7.20 21.45
C TYR A 932 -8.83 -5.97 20.54
N GLN A 933 -9.58 -4.90 20.80
CA GLN A 933 -9.49 -3.65 19.99
C GLN A 933 -8.19 -2.88 20.21
N ALA A 934 -7.48 -3.10 21.33
CA ALA A 934 -6.11 -2.58 21.48
C ALA A 934 -5.14 -3.22 20.47
N ILE A 935 -5.36 -4.50 20.15
CA ILE A 935 -4.56 -5.24 19.17
C ILE A 935 -5.07 -5.04 17.75
N VAL A 936 -6.39 -5.07 17.54
CA VAL A 936 -7.05 -4.94 16.22
C VAL A 936 -8.06 -3.78 16.26
N PRO A 937 -7.58 -2.53 16.15
CA PRO A 937 -8.47 -1.35 16.23
C PRO A 937 -9.57 -1.37 15.17
N GLY A 938 -10.78 -0.97 15.57
CA GLY A 938 -11.93 -0.85 14.67
C GLY A 938 -12.55 -2.17 14.22
N SER A 939 -12.13 -3.32 14.81
CA SER A 939 -12.63 -4.65 14.46
C SER A 939 -13.19 -5.42 15.65
N PHE A 940 -13.87 -6.51 15.34
CA PHE A 940 -14.38 -7.50 16.29
C PHE A 940 -14.04 -8.90 15.82
N PRO A 941 -13.89 -9.89 16.74
CA PRO A 941 -13.57 -11.25 16.34
C PRO A 941 -14.72 -11.88 15.55
N VAL A 942 -14.38 -12.43 14.39
CA VAL A 942 -15.28 -13.16 13.51
C VAL A 942 -14.53 -14.33 12.88
N ALA A 943 -15.23 -15.45 12.71
CA ALA A 943 -14.80 -16.56 11.86
C ALA A 943 -15.97 -17.07 11.06
N PHE A 944 -15.70 -17.59 9.85
CA PHE A 944 -16.69 -18.21 8.98
C PHE A 944 -16.08 -19.43 8.27
N THR A 945 -16.90 -20.47 8.08
CA THR A 945 -16.53 -21.60 7.22
C THR A 945 -16.78 -21.26 5.76
N ASN A 946 -16.07 -21.91 4.84
CA ASN A 946 -16.56 -22.08 3.49
C ASN A 946 -17.85 -22.91 3.51
N PRO A 947 -18.66 -22.91 2.42
CA PRO A 947 -19.91 -23.63 2.42
C PRO A 947 -19.71 -25.14 2.39
N PHE A 948 -20.65 -25.87 3.00
CA PHE A 948 -20.94 -27.24 2.66
C PHE A 948 -22.00 -27.22 1.57
N ILE A 949 -21.73 -27.84 0.46
CA ILE A 949 -22.67 -28.03 -0.66
C ILE A 949 -23.38 -29.35 -0.43
N ILE A 950 -24.68 -29.31 -0.20
CA ILE A 950 -25.44 -30.48 0.28
C ILE A 950 -26.48 -30.85 -0.77
N ASP A 951 -26.31 -32.06 -1.33
CA ASP A 951 -27.27 -32.76 -2.20
C ASP A 951 -28.09 -33.69 -1.32
N VAL A 952 -29.36 -33.37 -1.11
CA VAL A 952 -30.23 -34.08 -0.16
C VAL A 952 -30.76 -35.40 -0.66
N ASP A 953 -30.97 -35.55 -1.97
CA ASP A 953 -31.63 -36.72 -2.58
C ASP A 953 -30.70 -37.59 -3.46
N GLY A 954 -29.44 -37.13 -3.67
CA GLY A 954 -28.47 -37.82 -4.51
C GLY A 954 -28.72 -37.65 -6.00
N GLY A 955 -29.59 -36.71 -6.37
CA GLY A 955 -29.95 -36.41 -7.76
C GLY A 955 -28.99 -35.46 -8.47
N GLY A 956 -28.00 -34.95 -7.77
CA GLY A 956 -27.09 -33.88 -8.18
C GLY A 956 -27.55 -32.53 -7.62
N TRP A 957 -26.64 -31.86 -7.00
CA TRP A 957 -26.94 -30.60 -6.31
C TRP A 957 -27.55 -29.54 -7.23
N GLN A 958 -28.64 -28.96 -6.78
CA GLN A 958 -29.33 -27.84 -7.42
C GLN A 958 -29.22 -26.60 -6.57
N ALA A 959 -28.74 -25.50 -7.16
CA ALA A 959 -28.66 -24.21 -6.47
C ALA A 959 -30.05 -23.79 -5.96
N PRO A 960 -30.14 -23.28 -4.71
CA PRO A 960 -31.44 -22.92 -4.10
C PRO A 960 -32.13 -21.76 -4.80
N GLY A 961 -31.41 -20.98 -5.60
CA GLY A 961 -31.86 -19.71 -6.20
C GLY A 961 -31.78 -18.53 -5.24
N LEU A 962 -31.96 -17.35 -5.78
CA LEU A 962 -32.05 -16.12 -4.98
C LEU A 962 -33.34 -16.12 -4.14
N PRO A 963 -33.31 -15.52 -2.92
CA PRO A 963 -34.46 -15.50 -2.01
C PRO A 963 -35.64 -14.72 -2.53
#